data_12085ef3e1c73358c6051d0f44cb467f
#
_entry.id   12085ef3e1c73358c6051d0f44cb467f
#
_cell.length_a   1.000
_cell.length_b   1.000
_cell.length_c   1.000
_cell.angle_alpha   90.00
_cell.angle_beta   90.00
_cell.angle_gamma   90.00
#
_symmetry.space_group_name_H-M   'P 1'
#
loop_
_entity.id
_entity.type
_entity.pdbx_description
1 polymer ?
#
loop_
_entity_poly.entity_id
_entity_poly.type
_entity_poly.pdbx_seq_one_letter_code
_entity_poly.pdbx_strand_id
1 'polypeptide(L)'
;MKLKPGCFARSLLTVAIGATVASWSQAQENASGAQGLEEIIVTAERRETSLQDTPISVLAFGGADLEKFGIDDLGDIQHSVPNLYMRQFPNSQASLRTYMRGVGNNDVGMSTDPSVGVYIDGVYVARSIGLGSEVASLERIEVLRGPQGSLYGRNTIGGAINMVTAKPTGEFGFKGGLSAGDSSYGRGRVELDTPRVGGLAAKVSMLKSKKDGWVTNQGSGPNFGDNDSFASRVALNWQPTDDVNVDYAYDMTDADSGTIYYQTLEAPLFGFSQVPYQSDRLDDVRPSTPVQESNVKIKGHALTVAWDISENTQIKSITGYRELDQSIYQDYSANRVTTRLYANAPFDNQQDQFSQELQVLGKFLDGAVDYVVGAYYFKEKGDEDSVDYITLPLGFLPPYPPIYDQLLEIELPHRVSSAENEASAFYGHFVWTPAAMQQLHLTLGLRYSKDDRAVKSSSSSQGFEYFTSDVDDSWDNHSIDVTAAYDITDDVNVYAKFTQGYKTGGFNIRATSDYAASLPLSEETVETIEVGIKAQFLDDRVRLNAAVFSSDYEDIQLSFAVLNDPTNVALYNAGAAKIKGAEIDLTTLITDSLKLTLGYGFLDTSVDDVDNPQTPEIEQNPAVLPGAPDNSFTADLDYTFPSFGLGELMLNVNYSKVDEAEFVSFVQRGFNIPGYDLWNARLSLGELSMGHGTASIALWGKNLGDEEYLLDGIESFPWSPLVAPFGEGRTWGVDFNYEY
;
A
#
# COMPACT_ATOMS: atom_id res chain seq x y z
N MET A 1 -20.16 40.06 -15.71
CA MET A 1 -19.13 40.79 -16.46
C MET A 1 -18.21 39.73 -17.05
N LYS A 2 -18.23 39.60 -18.38
CA LYS A 2 -17.58 38.46 -19.09
C LYS A 2 -16.07 38.59 -18.97
N LEU A 3 -15.39 37.58 -18.43
CA LEU A 3 -13.94 37.37 -18.57
C LEU A 3 -13.69 36.23 -19.56
N LYS A 4 -12.82 36.50 -20.51
CA LYS A 4 -12.44 35.65 -21.63
C LYS A 4 -11.53 34.53 -21.18
N PRO A 5 -11.58 33.33 -21.79
CA PRO A 5 -10.60 32.27 -21.54
C PRO A 5 -9.27 32.64 -22.20
N GLY A 6 -8.21 32.65 -21.39
CA GLY A 6 -6.82 32.78 -21.86
C GLY A 6 -6.34 31.49 -22.51
N CYS A 7 -5.85 31.62 -23.74
CA CYS A 7 -5.15 30.58 -24.49
C CYS A 7 -3.90 30.12 -23.72
N PHE A 8 -3.89 28.94 -23.19
CA PHE A 8 -2.64 28.23 -22.87
C PHE A 8 -2.11 27.57 -24.15
N ALA A 9 -0.94 28.03 -24.53
CA ALA A 9 -0.19 27.52 -25.66
C ALA A 9 0.19 26.07 -25.40
N ARG A 10 -0.28 25.16 -26.26
CA ARG A 10 0.23 23.81 -26.39
C ARG A 10 1.68 23.89 -26.87
N SER A 11 2.63 23.73 -25.97
CA SER A 11 4.01 23.42 -26.34
C SER A 11 4.13 21.90 -26.44
N LEU A 12 3.86 21.40 -27.65
CA LEU A 12 4.31 20.10 -28.10
C LEU A 12 5.84 20.09 -28.06
N LEU A 13 6.43 19.45 -27.05
CA LEU A 13 7.83 19.06 -27.05
C LEU A 13 7.95 17.85 -27.99
N THR A 14 8.08 18.13 -29.30
CA THR A 14 8.46 17.13 -30.29
C THR A 14 9.95 16.84 -30.04
N VAL A 15 10.26 15.78 -29.31
CA VAL A 15 11.60 15.22 -29.24
C VAL A 15 11.86 14.59 -30.61
N ALA A 16 12.47 15.37 -31.48
CA ALA A 16 13.07 14.85 -32.71
C ALA A 16 14.30 14.04 -32.31
N ILE A 17 14.17 12.72 -32.22
CA ILE A 17 15.30 11.79 -32.27
C ILE A 17 15.79 11.82 -33.72
N GLY A 18 16.58 12.84 -34.05
CA GLY A 18 17.33 12.94 -35.27
C GLY A 18 18.55 12.06 -35.19
N ALA A 19 18.55 10.99 -35.97
CA ALA A 19 19.70 10.15 -36.21
C ALA A 19 20.93 10.99 -36.61
N THR A 20 21.89 11.13 -35.69
CA THR A 20 23.29 11.40 -36.02
C THR A 20 24.11 10.18 -35.67
N VAL A 21 23.96 9.15 -36.52
CA VAL A 21 24.95 8.09 -36.63
C VAL A 21 25.98 8.61 -37.64
N ALA A 22 27.04 9.20 -37.16
CA ALA A 22 28.26 9.35 -37.93
C ALA A 22 29.47 9.51 -37.01
N SER A 23 30.32 8.50 -37.07
CA SER A 23 31.76 8.52 -36.77
C SER A 23 32.17 8.75 -35.28
N TRP A 24 32.11 7.68 -34.50
CA TRP A 24 33.13 7.44 -33.46
C TRP A 24 33.71 6.05 -33.69
N SER A 25 34.66 6.01 -34.63
CA SER A 25 35.57 4.90 -34.78
C SER A 25 36.88 5.28 -34.13
N GLN A 26 37.37 4.32 -33.33
CA GLN A 26 38.70 4.25 -32.69
C GLN A 26 38.90 5.04 -31.40
N ALA A 27 38.57 4.38 -30.32
CA ALA A 27 39.35 4.42 -29.09
C ALA A 27 39.24 3.04 -28.42
N GLN A 28 40.29 2.28 -28.58
CA GLN A 28 40.92 1.31 -27.67
C GLN A 28 40.01 0.29 -26.97
N GLU A 29 40.12 -0.97 -27.43
CA GLU A 29 39.80 -2.18 -26.69
C GLU A 29 40.49 -2.16 -25.30
N ASN A 30 39.69 -1.91 -24.28
CA ASN A 30 39.86 -2.48 -22.96
C ASN A 30 38.58 -3.27 -22.71
N ALA A 31 38.69 -4.58 -22.69
CA ALA A 31 37.61 -5.49 -22.38
C ALA A 31 37.18 -5.35 -20.89
N SER A 32 36.28 -4.38 -20.65
CA SER A 32 35.27 -4.50 -19.62
C SER A 32 33.99 -4.94 -20.34
N GLY A 33 33.51 -6.15 -20.07
CA GLY A 33 32.25 -6.62 -20.63
C GLY A 33 31.19 -5.56 -20.34
N ALA A 34 30.39 -5.20 -21.36
CA ALA A 34 29.25 -4.31 -21.20
C ALA A 34 28.38 -4.88 -20.07
N GLN A 35 28.21 -4.10 -18.99
CA GLN A 35 27.41 -4.51 -17.85
C GLN A 35 25.95 -4.33 -18.27
N GLY A 36 25.20 -5.42 -18.40
CA GLY A 36 23.76 -5.42 -18.64
C GLY A 36 23.00 -5.10 -17.36
N LEU A 37 21.68 -4.92 -17.45
CA LEU A 37 20.79 -4.81 -16.30
C LEU A 37 20.76 -6.15 -15.55
N GLU A 38 20.79 -6.10 -14.24
CA GLU A 38 20.69 -7.29 -13.40
C GLU A 38 19.34 -8.01 -13.60
N GLU A 39 19.37 -9.34 -13.56
CA GLU A 39 18.17 -10.16 -13.54
C GLU A 39 17.44 -9.96 -12.21
N ILE A 40 16.13 -9.74 -12.28
CA ILE A 40 15.28 -9.59 -11.10
C ILE A 40 14.47 -10.87 -10.91
N ILE A 41 14.66 -11.54 -9.78
CA ILE A 41 13.90 -12.74 -9.41
C ILE A 41 12.70 -12.31 -8.55
N VAL A 42 11.52 -12.81 -8.90
CA VAL A 42 10.26 -12.58 -8.20
C VAL A 42 9.61 -13.88 -7.74
N THR A 43 8.73 -13.81 -6.77
CA THR A 43 7.97 -14.95 -6.24
C THR A 43 6.47 -14.84 -6.53
N ALA A 44 6.12 -14.07 -7.54
CA ALA A 44 4.76 -13.72 -7.95
C ALA A 44 3.87 -14.93 -8.26
N GLU A 45 4.43 -16.03 -8.76
CA GLU A 45 3.71 -17.28 -9.05
C GLU A 45 3.90 -18.35 -7.95
N ARG A 46 4.18 -17.96 -6.70
CA ARG A 46 4.47 -18.84 -5.56
C ARG A 46 5.75 -19.69 -5.74
N ARG A 47 6.54 -19.37 -6.75
CA ARG A 47 7.86 -19.93 -7.07
C ARG A 47 8.79 -18.83 -7.54
N GLU A 48 10.07 -19.04 -7.39
CA GLU A 48 11.10 -18.12 -7.90
C GLU A 48 11.16 -18.20 -9.43
N THR A 49 10.93 -17.08 -10.10
CA THR A 49 11.00 -16.93 -11.57
C THR A 49 11.63 -15.61 -11.91
N SER A 50 12.23 -15.51 -13.11
CA SER A 50 12.66 -14.22 -13.64
C SER A 50 11.46 -13.29 -13.83
N LEU A 51 11.62 -12.01 -13.49
CA LEU A 51 10.59 -11.00 -13.75
C LEU A 51 10.21 -10.95 -15.23
N GLN A 52 11.16 -11.17 -16.15
CA GLN A 52 10.93 -11.15 -17.60
C GLN A 52 10.15 -12.37 -18.09
N ASP A 53 10.32 -13.52 -17.43
CA ASP A 53 9.61 -14.76 -17.78
C ASP A 53 8.23 -14.89 -17.14
N THR A 54 7.87 -13.94 -16.26
CA THR A 54 6.60 -13.97 -15.54
C THR A 54 5.54 -13.17 -16.32
N PRO A 55 4.51 -13.79 -16.94
CA PRO A 55 3.57 -13.12 -17.84
C PRO A 55 2.46 -12.37 -17.10
N ILE A 56 2.85 -11.48 -16.20
CA ILE A 56 1.98 -10.57 -15.42
C ILE A 56 2.64 -9.20 -15.31
N SER A 57 1.82 -8.18 -15.06
CA SER A 57 2.32 -6.85 -14.71
C SER A 57 2.85 -6.85 -13.28
N VAL A 58 4.17 -6.84 -13.11
CA VAL A 58 4.84 -6.88 -11.80
C VAL A 58 6.04 -5.94 -11.76
N LEU A 59 6.20 -5.24 -10.64
CA LEU A 59 7.40 -4.47 -10.28
C LEU A 59 8.04 -5.07 -9.02
N ALA A 60 9.35 -5.00 -8.94
CA ALA A 60 10.09 -5.44 -7.76
C ALA A 60 11.19 -4.43 -7.43
N PHE A 61 11.30 -4.09 -6.14
CA PHE A 61 12.28 -3.19 -5.56
C PHE A 61 13.15 -3.98 -4.61
N GLY A 62 14.42 -4.14 -4.94
CA GLY A 62 15.40 -4.78 -4.06
C GLY A 62 15.83 -3.87 -2.90
N GLY A 63 16.53 -4.43 -1.92
CA GLY A 63 16.97 -3.67 -0.74
C GLY A 63 17.79 -2.41 -1.07
N ALA A 64 18.61 -2.47 -2.13
CA ALA A 64 19.35 -1.30 -2.62
C ALA A 64 18.42 -0.22 -3.20
N ASP A 65 17.35 -0.61 -3.90
CA ASP A 65 16.35 0.35 -4.41
C ASP A 65 15.53 0.95 -3.27
N LEU A 66 15.15 0.14 -2.25
CA LEU A 66 14.44 0.63 -1.06
C LEU A 66 15.26 1.70 -0.33
N GLU A 67 16.56 1.46 -0.15
CA GLU A 67 17.46 2.45 0.48
C GLU A 67 17.67 3.68 -0.40
N LYS A 68 17.85 3.49 -1.70
CA LYS A 68 18.08 4.55 -2.68
C LYS A 68 16.89 5.51 -2.76
N PHE A 69 15.67 4.99 -2.83
CA PHE A 69 14.44 5.79 -2.90
C PHE A 69 13.99 6.32 -1.54
N GLY A 70 14.65 5.90 -0.44
CA GLY A 70 14.26 6.25 0.91
C GLY A 70 12.88 5.71 1.27
N ILE A 71 12.58 4.48 0.83
CA ILE A 71 11.36 3.76 1.17
C ILE A 71 11.52 3.24 2.60
N ASP A 72 10.90 3.94 3.53
CA ASP A 72 10.95 3.63 4.96
C ASP A 72 9.76 2.76 5.39
N ASP A 73 8.60 2.96 4.78
CA ASP A 73 7.38 2.17 4.98
C ASP A 73 6.71 1.82 3.64
N LEU A 74 5.63 1.03 3.71
CA LEU A 74 4.93 0.58 2.52
C LEU A 74 4.26 1.74 1.75
N GLY A 75 3.86 2.82 2.41
CA GLY A 75 3.24 3.97 1.78
C GLY A 75 4.15 4.72 0.81
N ASP A 76 5.45 4.69 1.04
CA ASP A 76 6.43 5.38 0.20
C ASP A 76 6.53 4.78 -1.22
N ILE A 77 6.20 3.48 -1.42
CA ILE A 77 6.32 2.82 -2.73
C ILE A 77 5.43 3.42 -3.82
N GLN A 78 4.33 4.10 -3.44
CA GLN A 78 3.41 4.74 -4.39
C GLN A 78 4.11 5.74 -5.31
N HIS A 79 5.18 6.37 -4.86
CA HIS A 79 5.96 7.34 -5.63
C HIS A 79 6.89 6.68 -6.68
N SER A 80 6.94 5.35 -6.69
CA SER A 80 7.74 4.55 -7.62
C SER A 80 6.93 3.56 -8.44
N VAL A 81 5.63 3.39 -8.16
CA VAL A 81 4.74 2.42 -8.82
C VAL A 81 3.58 3.14 -9.51
N PRO A 82 3.53 3.19 -10.83
CA PRO A 82 2.37 3.71 -11.55
C PRO A 82 1.08 2.95 -11.24
N ASN A 83 -0.06 3.66 -11.21
CA ASN A 83 -1.39 3.15 -10.89
C ASN A 83 -1.52 2.52 -9.49
N LEU A 84 -0.55 2.76 -8.60
CA LEU A 84 -0.66 2.48 -7.17
C LEU A 84 -0.87 3.80 -6.44
N TYR A 85 -1.95 3.90 -5.68
CA TYR A 85 -2.28 5.06 -4.89
C TYR A 85 -2.53 4.63 -3.45
N MET A 86 -1.75 5.18 -2.52
CA MET A 86 -1.82 4.80 -1.10
C MET A 86 -2.05 6.04 -0.26
N ARG A 87 -2.97 5.93 0.69
CA ARG A 87 -3.29 7.02 1.61
C ARG A 87 -3.28 6.52 3.04
N GLN A 88 -2.81 7.35 3.92
CA GLN A 88 -3.01 7.11 5.34
C GLN A 88 -4.50 7.17 5.68
N PHE A 89 -4.93 6.26 6.56
CA PHE A 89 -6.29 6.36 7.11
C PHE A 89 -6.38 7.58 8.02
N PRO A 90 -7.51 8.29 8.05
CA PRO A 90 -7.65 9.48 8.86
C PRO A 90 -7.18 9.28 10.31
N ASN A 91 -6.25 10.16 10.74
CA ASN A 91 -5.64 10.17 12.08
C ASN A 91 -4.84 8.91 12.47
N SER A 92 -4.50 8.05 11.51
CA SER A 92 -3.65 6.89 11.75
C SER A 92 -2.56 6.80 10.69
N GLN A 93 -1.35 7.25 11.02
CA GLN A 93 -0.20 7.14 10.11
C GLN A 93 0.17 5.68 9.83
N ALA A 94 -0.09 4.79 10.77
CA ALA A 94 0.19 3.37 10.64
C ALA A 94 -0.81 2.60 9.76
N SER A 95 -1.96 3.16 9.42
CA SER A 95 -3.00 2.48 8.63
C SER A 95 -3.05 3.03 7.21
N LEU A 96 -3.02 2.15 6.20
CA LEU A 96 -2.98 2.54 4.80
C LEU A 96 -4.24 2.08 4.06
N ARG A 97 -4.86 2.99 3.31
CA ARG A 97 -5.83 2.68 2.27
C ARG A 97 -5.08 2.52 0.95
N THR A 98 -5.21 1.37 0.33
CA THR A 98 -4.46 1.03 -0.88
C THR A 98 -5.41 0.86 -2.06
N TYR A 99 -5.11 1.56 -3.14
CA TYR A 99 -5.79 1.47 -4.42
C TYR A 99 -4.78 1.08 -5.50
N MET A 100 -5.13 0.09 -6.29
CA MET A 100 -4.30 -0.36 -7.40
C MET A 100 -5.16 -0.48 -8.65
N ARG A 101 -4.77 0.22 -9.73
CA ARG A 101 -5.58 0.34 -10.95
C ARG A 101 -7.01 0.86 -10.68
N GLY A 102 -7.19 1.78 -9.71
CA GLY A 102 -8.50 2.30 -9.32
C GLY A 102 -9.35 1.36 -8.46
N VAL A 103 -8.87 0.17 -8.13
CA VAL A 103 -9.55 -0.78 -7.25
C VAL A 103 -8.97 -0.69 -5.85
N GLY A 104 -9.79 -0.37 -4.87
CA GLY A 104 -9.32 -0.15 -3.50
C GLY A 104 -10.45 -0.14 -2.48
N ASN A 105 -10.11 0.21 -1.24
CA ASN A 105 -11.05 0.27 -0.14
C ASN A 105 -10.86 1.54 0.69
N ASN A 106 -11.94 2.23 0.99
CA ASN A 106 -11.95 3.48 1.76
C ASN A 106 -11.89 3.26 3.29
N ASP A 107 -12.24 2.09 3.78
CA ASP A 107 -12.30 1.77 5.21
C ASP A 107 -11.29 0.67 5.58
N VAL A 108 -10.72 0.79 6.77
CA VAL A 108 -9.73 -0.17 7.32
C VAL A 108 -10.28 -0.92 8.55
N GLY A 109 -11.59 -0.88 8.79
CA GLY A 109 -12.25 -1.51 9.95
C GLY A 109 -12.12 -3.03 10.01
N MET A 110 -12.46 -3.61 11.16
CA MET A 110 -12.31 -5.05 11.42
C MET A 110 -13.20 -5.96 10.57
N SER A 111 -14.28 -5.43 10.01
CA SER A 111 -15.18 -6.20 9.11
C SER A 111 -14.98 -5.89 7.64
N THR A 112 -14.13 -4.90 7.31
CA THR A 112 -13.93 -4.46 5.94
C THR A 112 -12.57 -4.95 5.45
N ASP A 113 -12.59 -5.85 4.48
CA ASP A 113 -11.36 -6.41 3.93
C ASP A 113 -10.71 -5.45 2.93
N PRO A 114 -9.37 -5.49 2.79
CA PRO A 114 -8.67 -4.74 1.76
C PRO A 114 -8.99 -5.30 0.36
N SER A 115 -8.87 -4.45 -0.67
CA SER A 115 -9.00 -4.86 -2.09
C SER A 115 -7.65 -5.22 -2.72
N VAL A 116 -6.54 -4.85 -2.05
CA VAL A 116 -5.17 -5.20 -2.41
C VAL A 116 -4.58 -6.05 -1.28
N GLY A 117 -4.21 -7.28 -1.60
CA GLY A 117 -3.67 -8.22 -0.61
C GLY A 117 -2.21 -7.89 -0.27
N VAL A 118 -1.87 -7.88 1.01
CA VAL A 118 -0.47 -7.71 1.46
C VAL A 118 0.01 -8.99 2.11
N TYR A 119 1.23 -9.40 1.78
CA TYR A 119 1.86 -10.62 2.28
C TYR A 119 3.24 -10.30 2.83
N ILE A 120 3.61 -10.92 3.96
CA ILE A 120 4.98 -10.89 4.51
C ILE A 120 5.49 -12.33 4.55
N ASP A 121 6.55 -12.62 3.80
CA ASP A 121 7.12 -13.97 3.64
C ASP A 121 6.06 -15.04 3.28
N GLY A 122 5.08 -14.67 2.46
CA GLY A 122 3.97 -15.53 2.04
C GLY A 122 2.82 -15.64 3.02
N VAL A 123 2.90 -15.05 4.23
CA VAL A 123 1.80 -14.97 5.20
C VAL A 123 0.92 -13.77 4.87
N TYR A 124 -0.36 -14.00 4.66
CA TYR A 124 -1.36 -12.93 4.42
C TYR A 124 -1.51 -12.02 5.63
N VAL A 125 -1.51 -10.71 5.40
CA VAL A 125 -1.82 -9.68 6.40
C VAL A 125 -3.25 -9.22 6.18
N ALA A 126 -4.15 -9.61 7.08
CA ALA A 126 -5.58 -9.45 6.86
C ALA A 126 -6.07 -8.00 6.96
N ARG A 127 -5.36 -7.15 7.70
CA ARG A 127 -5.79 -5.76 7.97
C ARG A 127 -4.79 -4.75 7.42
N SER A 128 -5.33 -3.67 6.88
CA SER A 128 -4.52 -2.54 6.41
C SER A 128 -3.96 -1.70 7.57
N ILE A 129 -4.40 -1.97 8.81
CA ILE A 129 -3.88 -1.37 10.02
C ILE A 129 -2.44 -1.87 10.24
N GLY A 130 -1.53 -0.95 10.46
CA GLY A 130 -0.13 -1.25 10.69
C GLY A 130 0.74 -1.36 9.42
N LEU A 131 0.15 -1.31 8.22
CA LEU A 131 0.91 -1.38 6.96
C LEU A 131 1.80 -0.15 6.72
N GLY A 132 1.48 1.01 7.30
CA GLY A 132 2.33 2.21 7.30
C GLY A 132 3.41 2.19 8.38
N SER A 133 3.64 1.06 9.04
CA SER A 133 4.72 0.91 10.01
C SER A 133 5.96 0.32 9.38
N GLU A 134 7.13 0.72 9.88
CA GLU A 134 8.41 0.21 9.40
C GLU A 134 8.58 -1.30 9.66
N VAL A 135 9.11 -2.03 8.68
CA VAL A 135 9.46 -3.44 8.80
C VAL A 135 10.98 -3.60 8.85
N ALA A 136 11.47 -4.30 9.88
CA ALA A 136 12.89 -4.54 10.02
C ALA A 136 13.39 -5.54 8.96
N SER A 137 14.46 -5.18 8.22
CA SER A 137 15.20 -6.08 7.31
C SER A 137 14.40 -6.59 6.11
N LEU A 138 13.86 -5.68 5.29
CA LEU A 138 13.30 -6.03 3.98
C LEU A 138 14.42 -6.38 3.00
N GLU A 139 14.24 -7.47 2.26
CA GLU A 139 15.07 -7.85 1.12
C GLU A 139 14.54 -7.23 -0.17
N ARG A 140 13.21 -7.33 -0.39
CA ARG A 140 12.53 -6.75 -1.54
C ARG A 140 11.03 -6.58 -1.30
N ILE A 141 10.42 -5.73 -2.12
CA ILE A 141 8.95 -5.59 -2.25
C ILE A 141 8.58 -5.91 -3.69
N GLU A 142 7.60 -6.79 -3.89
CA GLU A 142 7.04 -7.15 -5.19
C GLU A 142 5.61 -6.61 -5.27
N VAL A 143 5.27 -5.87 -6.32
CA VAL A 143 3.94 -5.30 -6.55
C VAL A 143 3.33 -5.93 -7.79
N LEU A 144 2.31 -6.77 -7.59
CA LEU A 144 1.58 -7.49 -8.62
C LEU A 144 0.30 -6.72 -8.95
N ARG A 145 0.23 -6.15 -10.14
CA ARG A 145 -0.89 -5.28 -10.55
C ARG A 145 -1.99 -6.09 -11.24
N GLY A 146 -3.25 -5.77 -10.90
CA GLY A 146 -4.44 -6.47 -11.38
C GLY A 146 -4.80 -7.72 -10.56
N PRO A 147 -5.98 -8.33 -10.80
CA PRO A 147 -6.52 -9.41 -9.98
C PRO A 147 -5.59 -10.62 -9.84
N GLN A 148 -5.47 -11.15 -8.62
CA GLN A 148 -4.64 -12.30 -8.27
C GLN A 148 -5.44 -13.43 -7.59
N GLY A 149 -6.73 -13.57 -7.90
CA GLY A 149 -7.66 -14.45 -7.19
C GLY A 149 -7.26 -15.93 -7.21
N SER A 150 -6.67 -16.44 -8.29
CA SER A 150 -6.35 -17.87 -8.44
C SER A 150 -5.23 -18.35 -7.52
N LEU A 151 -4.15 -17.57 -7.35
CA LEU A 151 -2.99 -17.94 -6.53
C LEU A 151 -3.01 -17.33 -5.14
N TYR A 152 -3.36 -16.06 -5.03
CA TYR A 152 -3.34 -15.33 -3.77
C TYR A 152 -4.70 -15.40 -3.05
N GLY A 153 -5.79 -15.53 -3.80
CA GLY A 153 -7.12 -15.77 -3.27
C GLY A 153 -7.90 -14.50 -2.93
N ARG A 154 -8.64 -14.57 -1.82
CA ARG A 154 -9.54 -13.48 -1.38
C ARG A 154 -8.83 -12.15 -1.26
N ASN A 155 -9.56 -11.06 -1.50
CA ASN A 155 -9.11 -9.71 -1.22
C ASN A 155 -7.88 -9.26 -2.03
N THR A 156 -7.75 -9.79 -3.25
CA THR A 156 -6.70 -9.44 -4.21
C THR A 156 -7.28 -9.02 -5.55
N ILE A 157 -8.41 -8.31 -5.51
CA ILE A 157 -9.13 -7.85 -6.72
C ILE A 157 -8.39 -6.71 -7.43
N GLY A 158 -7.69 -5.83 -6.70
CA GLY A 158 -6.83 -4.79 -7.27
C GLY A 158 -5.42 -5.29 -7.57
N GLY A 159 -4.94 -6.25 -6.79
CA GLY A 159 -3.59 -6.79 -6.90
C GLY A 159 -3.06 -7.35 -5.59
N ALA A 160 -1.75 -7.59 -5.56
CA ALA A 160 -1.06 -8.05 -4.35
C ALA A 160 0.29 -7.35 -4.18
N ILE A 161 0.68 -7.13 -2.92
CA ILE A 161 2.00 -6.63 -2.54
C ILE A 161 2.66 -7.70 -1.67
N ASN A 162 3.82 -8.17 -2.11
CA ASN A 162 4.57 -9.20 -1.43
C ASN A 162 5.86 -8.60 -0.84
N MET A 163 5.94 -8.55 0.48
CA MET A 163 7.10 -8.09 1.22
C MET A 163 7.94 -9.30 1.59
N VAL A 164 9.13 -9.38 1.03
CA VAL A 164 10.07 -10.48 1.30
C VAL A 164 11.15 -9.94 2.22
N THR A 165 11.36 -10.63 3.34
CA THR A 165 12.36 -10.21 4.33
C THR A 165 13.67 -10.94 4.16
N ALA A 166 14.77 -10.30 4.57
CA ALA A 166 16.10 -10.88 4.44
C ALA A 166 16.28 -12.12 5.32
N LYS A 167 16.72 -13.22 4.70
CA LYS A 167 17.02 -14.49 5.38
C LYS A 167 18.41 -14.49 6.00
N PRO A 168 18.68 -15.35 7.01
CA PRO A 168 20.02 -15.57 7.52
C PRO A 168 20.96 -16.09 6.43
N THR A 169 22.10 -15.43 6.26
CA THR A 169 23.11 -15.79 5.24
C THR A 169 23.83 -17.10 5.57
N GLY A 170 23.98 -17.40 6.87
CA GLY A 170 24.77 -18.53 7.35
C GLY A 170 26.27 -18.21 7.44
N GLU A 171 26.66 -16.97 7.18
CA GLU A 171 27.98 -16.41 7.40
C GLU A 171 27.90 -15.31 8.47
N PHE A 172 29.01 -14.99 9.10
CA PHE A 172 29.02 -13.86 10.00
C PHE A 172 28.91 -12.56 9.21
N GLY A 173 27.91 -11.74 9.53
CA GLY A 173 27.69 -10.44 8.91
C GLY A 173 27.16 -9.43 9.92
N PHE A 174 27.54 -8.19 9.76
CA PHE A 174 27.03 -7.07 10.55
C PHE A 174 26.71 -5.88 9.63
N LYS A 175 25.48 -5.36 9.73
CA LYS A 175 25.10 -4.11 9.09
C LYS A 175 24.60 -3.14 10.16
N GLY A 176 25.08 -1.90 10.11
CA GLY A 176 24.63 -0.83 11.00
C GLY A 176 24.37 0.44 10.22
N GLY A 177 23.31 1.18 10.55
CA GLY A 177 22.95 2.43 9.91
C GLY A 177 22.52 3.46 10.94
N LEU A 178 22.88 4.72 10.71
CA LEU A 178 22.44 5.88 11.47
C LEU A 178 22.01 6.96 10.50
N SER A 179 20.82 7.53 10.74
CA SER A 179 20.30 8.67 9.98
C SER A 179 19.97 9.82 10.91
N ALA A 180 20.15 11.04 10.44
CA ALA A 180 19.75 12.26 11.12
C ALA A 180 19.27 13.29 10.09
N GLY A 181 18.25 14.08 10.43
CA GLY A 181 17.66 15.08 9.53
C GLY A 181 16.97 16.21 10.27
N ASP A 182 16.25 17.01 9.50
CA ASP A 182 15.37 18.03 10.04
C ASP A 182 14.20 17.42 10.83
N SER A 183 13.36 18.25 11.44
CA SER A 183 12.28 17.81 12.34
C SER A 183 12.76 16.81 13.42
N SER A 184 13.98 17.00 13.92
CA SER A 184 14.62 16.09 14.90
C SER A 184 14.65 14.62 14.45
N TYR A 185 14.62 14.37 13.13
CA TYR A 185 14.66 13.01 12.61
C TYR A 185 15.94 12.30 13.04
N GLY A 186 15.76 11.13 13.60
CA GLY A 186 16.84 10.22 13.96
C GLY A 186 16.43 8.77 13.76
N ARG A 187 17.26 7.98 13.05
CA ARG A 187 17.03 6.56 12.82
C ARG A 187 18.30 5.76 13.08
N GLY A 188 18.14 4.63 13.73
CA GLY A 188 19.22 3.67 13.94
C GLY A 188 18.78 2.27 13.54
N ARG A 189 19.59 1.58 12.73
CA ARG A 189 19.35 0.16 12.36
C ARG A 189 20.57 -0.68 12.66
N VAL A 190 20.34 -1.94 13.05
CA VAL A 190 21.39 -2.95 13.27
C VAL A 190 20.89 -4.29 12.75
N GLU A 191 21.72 -4.98 11.99
CA GLU A 191 21.50 -6.36 11.57
C GLU A 191 22.74 -7.19 11.88
N LEU A 192 22.51 -8.38 12.38
CA LEU A 192 23.56 -9.35 12.74
C LEU A 192 23.19 -10.71 12.19
N ASP A 193 24.05 -11.24 11.32
CA ASP A 193 24.00 -12.60 10.82
C ASP A 193 24.99 -13.49 11.58
N THR A 194 24.59 -14.74 11.82
CA THR A 194 25.45 -15.73 12.47
C THR A 194 25.97 -16.77 11.47
N PRO A 195 27.18 -17.28 11.68
CA PRO A 195 27.64 -18.44 10.93
C PRO A 195 26.71 -19.64 11.14
N ARG A 196 26.57 -20.47 10.11
CA ARG A 196 25.79 -21.72 10.18
C ARG A 196 26.49 -22.75 11.05
N VAL A 197 25.83 -23.21 12.10
CA VAL A 197 26.34 -24.24 13.03
C VAL A 197 25.32 -25.34 13.19
N GLY A 198 25.69 -26.57 12.86
CA GLY A 198 24.75 -27.72 12.92
C GLY A 198 23.54 -27.58 12.00
N GLY A 199 23.71 -26.94 10.85
CA GLY A 199 22.64 -26.61 9.89
C GLY A 199 21.82 -25.38 10.23
N LEU A 200 21.98 -24.77 11.42
CA LEU A 200 21.22 -23.59 11.87
C LEU A 200 22.00 -22.29 11.64
N ALA A 201 21.36 -21.31 11.05
CA ALA A 201 21.80 -19.92 10.97
C ALA A 201 20.72 -18.98 11.54
N ALA A 202 21.11 -17.84 12.05
CA ALA A 202 20.20 -16.84 12.60
C ALA A 202 20.55 -15.44 12.13
N LYS A 203 19.52 -14.59 12.01
CA LYS A 203 19.63 -13.15 11.77
C LYS A 203 18.80 -12.41 12.79
N VAL A 204 19.36 -11.36 13.37
CA VAL A 204 18.65 -10.45 14.27
C VAL A 204 18.73 -9.04 13.68
N SER A 205 17.58 -8.41 13.54
CA SER A 205 17.47 -7.07 13.00
C SER A 205 16.67 -6.19 13.97
N MET A 206 17.13 -4.96 14.18
CA MET A 206 16.49 -3.96 15.03
C MET A 206 16.53 -2.62 14.32
N LEU A 207 15.45 -1.87 14.45
CA LEU A 207 15.31 -0.53 13.91
C LEU A 207 14.60 0.33 14.94
N LYS A 208 15.10 1.54 15.17
CA LYS A 208 14.45 2.58 15.94
C LYS A 208 14.45 3.85 15.12
N SER A 209 13.29 4.46 14.92
CA SER A 209 13.17 5.77 14.30
C SER A 209 12.36 6.71 15.17
N LYS A 210 12.67 7.99 15.07
CA LYS A 210 11.93 9.07 15.71
C LYS A 210 11.96 10.30 14.84
N LYS A 211 10.83 11.01 14.77
CA LYS A 211 10.70 12.27 14.05
C LYS A 211 9.67 13.15 14.74
N ASP A 212 9.97 14.44 14.91
CA ASP A 212 8.99 15.41 15.38
C ASP A 212 7.98 15.71 14.25
N GLY A 213 6.73 15.99 14.62
CA GLY A 213 5.68 16.34 13.66
C GLY A 213 5.98 17.64 12.90
N TRP A 214 5.50 17.68 11.66
CA TRP A 214 5.77 18.80 10.74
C TRP A 214 4.83 20.00 10.93
N VAL A 215 3.74 19.87 11.68
CA VAL A 215 2.92 21.02 12.11
C VAL A 215 3.10 21.22 13.61
N THR A 216 3.65 22.38 13.98
CA THR A 216 3.98 22.71 15.37
C THR A 216 2.73 22.91 16.20
N ASN A 217 2.59 22.17 17.31
CA ASN A 217 1.52 22.32 18.27
C ASN A 217 1.87 23.41 19.29
N GLN A 218 1.24 24.55 19.20
CA GLN A 218 1.36 25.65 20.20
C GLN A 218 0.50 25.43 21.45
N GLY A 219 -0.19 24.29 21.56
CA GLY A 219 -1.02 23.86 22.68
C GLY A 219 -0.33 22.87 23.59
N SER A 220 -1.06 21.84 24.00
CA SER A 220 -0.56 20.72 24.82
C SER A 220 -0.53 19.44 24.02
N GLY A 221 0.49 18.58 24.26
CA GLY A 221 0.70 17.32 23.54
C GLY A 221 1.80 17.41 22.50
N PRO A 222 2.02 16.35 21.70
CA PRO A 222 3.01 16.30 20.63
C PRO A 222 2.69 17.26 19.48
N ASN A 223 3.64 17.45 18.57
CA ASN A 223 3.40 18.08 17.30
C ASN A 223 2.53 17.15 16.41
N PHE A 224 1.86 17.72 15.43
CA PHE A 224 1.06 16.91 14.52
C PHE A 224 1.95 16.20 13.49
N GLY A 225 1.75 14.90 13.34
CA GLY A 225 2.51 14.08 12.41
C GLY A 225 3.83 13.55 12.97
N ASP A 226 4.06 13.64 14.30
CA ASP A 226 5.21 12.99 14.93
C ASP A 226 5.10 11.46 14.84
N ASN A 227 6.27 10.79 14.92
CA ASN A 227 6.38 9.34 14.89
C ASN A 227 7.55 8.87 15.74
N ASP A 228 7.33 7.85 16.56
CA ASP A 228 8.34 7.20 17.38
C ASP A 228 8.14 5.67 17.26
N SER A 229 8.94 5.00 16.43
CA SER A 229 8.75 3.61 16.03
C SER A 229 9.93 2.75 16.45
N PHE A 230 9.65 1.53 16.91
CA PHE A 230 10.62 0.47 17.14
C PHE A 230 10.17 -0.80 16.44
N ALA A 231 11.02 -1.33 15.56
CA ALA A 231 10.79 -2.62 14.90
C ALA A 231 11.94 -3.58 15.18
N SER A 232 11.64 -4.85 15.32
CA SER A 232 12.63 -5.91 15.50
C SER A 232 12.22 -7.18 14.81
N ARG A 233 13.22 -7.94 14.35
CA ARG A 233 13.01 -9.23 13.71
C ARG A 233 14.09 -10.23 14.14
N VAL A 234 13.66 -11.46 14.38
CA VAL A 234 14.55 -12.62 14.55
C VAL A 234 14.19 -13.65 13.51
N ALA A 235 15.11 -13.97 12.63
CA ALA A 235 14.95 -15.02 11.61
C ALA A 235 15.91 -16.18 11.87
N LEU A 236 15.43 -17.39 11.71
CA LEU A 236 16.17 -18.64 11.83
C LEU A 236 16.03 -19.41 10.52
N ASN A 237 17.14 -19.90 10.00
CA ASN A 237 17.14 -20.84 8.89
C ASN A 237 17.85 -22.13 9.35
N TRP A 238 17.13 -23.26 9.29
CA TRP A 238 17.66 -24.55 9.67
C TRP A 238 17.56 -25.55 8.53
N GLN A 239 18.68 -26.14 8.17
CA GLN A 239 18.82 -27.17 7.15
C GLN A 239 19.27 -28.45 7.81
N PRO A 240 18.33 -29.29 8.33
CA PRO A 240 18.65 -30.53 8.99
C PRO A 240 19.23 -31.60 8.04
N THR A 241 18.81 -31.54 6.77
CA THR A 241 19.31 -32.38 5.66
C THR A 241 19.40 -31.50 4.40
N ASP A 242 20.00 -32.02 3.34
CA ASP A 242 20.08 -31.32 2.04
C ASP A 242 18.68 -31.11 1.40
N ASP A 243 17.72 -31.99 1.74
CA ASP A 243 16.37 -32.00 1.16
C ASP A 243 15.35 -31.20 2.00
N VAL A 244 15.70 -30.71 3.19
CA VAL A 244 14.76 -30.05 4.11
C VAL A 244 15.29 -28.68 4.51
N ASN A 245 14.51 -27.64 4.24
CA ASN A 245 14.77 -26.28 4.69
C ASN A 245 13.63 -25.79 5.59
N VAL A 246 13.98 -25.23 6.75
CA VAL A 246 13.04 -24.69 7.71
C VAL A 246 13.40 -23.23 7.97
N ASP A 247 12.52 -22.32 7.59
CA ASP A 247 12.62 -20.89 7.85
C ASP A 247 11.60 -20.51 8.92
N TYR A 248 12.05 -19.92 10.02
CA TYR A 248 11.19 -19.35 11.04
C TYR A 248 11.54 -17.89 11.25
N ALA A 249 10.53 -17.05 11.39
CA ALA A 249 10.72 -15.64 11.71
C ALA A 249 9.71 -15.19 12.77
N TYR A 250 10.18 -14.30 13.64
CA TYR A 250 9.37 -13.49 14.54
C TYR A 250 9.63 -12.02 14.23
N ASP A 251 8.60 -11.25 14.01
CA ASP A 251 8.65 -9.79 13.85
C ASP A 251 7.79 -9.09 14.90
N MET A 252 8.22 -7.90 15.30
CA MET A 252 7.47 -7.02 16.19
C MET A 252 7.70 -5.57 15.78
N THR A 253 6.61 -4.79 15.76
CA THR A 253 6.63 -3.33 15.62
C THR A 253 5.79 -2.71 16.71
N ASP A 254 6.30 -1.64 17.35
CA ASP A 254 5.61 -0.80 18.33
C ASP A 254 5.83 0.65 17.91
N ALA A 255 4.77 1.34 17.51
CA ALA A 255 4.85 2.70 16.99
C ALA A 255 3.82 3.60 17.67
N ASP A 256 4.33 4.69 18.23
CA ASP A 256 3.54 5.82 18.71
C ASP A 256 3.56 6.91 17.64
N SER A 257 2.41 7.47 17.32
CA SER A 257 2.31 8.55 16.33
C SER A 257 1.30 9.60 16.77
N GLY A 258 1.64 10.87 16.56
CA GLY A 258 0.69 11.95 16.70
C GLY A 258 -0.33 11.96 15.57
N THR A 259 -1.52 12.44 15.87
CA THR A 259 -2.54 12.66 14.84
C THR A 259 -2.01 13.63 13.78
N ILE A 260 -2.42 13.45 12.53
CA ILE A 260 -2.13 14.39 11.46
C ILE A 260 -3.05 15.61 11.61
N TYR A 261 -2.56 16.81 11.28
CA TYR A 261 -3.36 18.02 11.38
C TYR A 261 -4.36 18.12 10.23
N TYR A 262 -5.65 18.08 10.56
CA TYR A 262 -6.73 18.31 9.61
C TYR A 262 -7.08 19.80 9.55
N GLN A 263 -6.57 20.48 8.53
CA GLN A 263 -6.79 21.91 8.28
C GLN A 263 -8.14 22.12 7.60
N THR A 264 -8.86 23.16 8.03
CA THR A 264 -10.09 23.58 7.35
C THR A 264 -9.75 24.27 6.04
N LEU A 265 -10.19 23.69 4.92
CA LEU A 265 -10.01 24.23 3.57
C LEU A 265 -11.22 25.07 3.12
N GLU A 266 -12.43 24.63 3.49
CA GLU A 266 -13.67 25.31 3.12
C GLU A 266 -14.64 25.37 4.30
N ALA A 267 -15.41 26.48 4.33
CA ALA A 267 -16.46 26.65 5.31
C ALA A 267 -17.62 25.65 5.07
N PRO A 268 -18.36 25.28 6.13
CA PRO A 268 -19.53 24.41 6.00
C PRO A 268 -20.58 25.00 5.04
N LEU A 269 -21.34 24.10 4.36
CA LEU A 269 -22.43 24.48 3.47
C LEU A 269 -23.54 25.23 4.21
N PHE A 270 -23.80 24.88 5.47
CA PHE A 270 -24.86 25.43 6.30
C PHE A 270 -24.34 25.80 7.69
N GLY A 271 -24.69 26.97 8.20
CA GLY A 271 -24.72 27.28 9.62
C GLY A 271 -23.50 27.97 10.24
N PHE A 272 -22.27 27.78 9.78
CA PHE A 272 -21.08 28.33 10.43
C PHE A 272 -20.20 29.13 9.49
N SER A 273 -20.62 30.31 9.12
CA SER A 273 -19.85 31.21 8.23
C SER A 273 -18.60 31.84 8.86
N GLN A 274 -18.25 31.46 10.08
CA GLN A 274 -17.13 32.06 10.84
C GLN A 274 -15.98 31.09 11.15
N VAL A 275 -15.99 29.87 10.59
CA VAL A 275 -14.85 28.98 10.71
C VAL A 275 -13.72 29.54 9.84
N PRO A 276 -12.57 29.94 10.41
CA PRO A 276 -11.44 30.37 9.59
C PRO A 276 -11.00 29.22 8.70
N TYR A 277 -10.87 29.48 7.43
CA TYR A 277 -10.31 28.54 6.47
C TYR A 277 -9.10 29.16 5.77
N GLN A 278 -8.19 28.31 5.33
CA GLN A 278 -6.98 28.74 4.64
C GLN A 278 -6.58 27.66 3.64
N SER A 279 -6.24 28.09 2.43
CA SER A 279 -5.84 27.20 1.34
C SER A 279 -4.41 26.70 1.46
N ASP A 280 -3.52 27.51 2.07
CA ASP A 280 -2.08 27.22 2.16
C ASP A 280 -1.78 26.43 3.45
N ARG A 281 -0.79 25.55 3.42
CA ARG A 281 -0.37 24.74 4.56
C ARG A 281 0.01 25.60 5.77
N LEU A 282 -0.46 25.22 6.95
CA LEU A 282 -0.07 25.83 8.21
C LEU A 282 1.12 25.07 8.83
N ASP A 283 2.15 25.83 9.20
CA ASP A 283 3.33 25.28 9.88
C ASP A 283 3.17 25.22 11.40
N ASP A 284 2.28 26.05 11.96
CA ASP A 284 2.00 26.09 13.39
C ASP A 284 0.52 26.32 13.67
N VAL A 285 0.00 25.61 14.68
CA VAL A 285 -1.41 25.69 15.08
C VAL A 285 -1.55 25.61 16.60
N ARG A 286 -2.67 26.15 17.08
CA ARG A 286 -3.05 26.01 18.49
C ARG A 286 -4.39 25.30 18.59
N PRO A 287 -4.40 23.99 18.76
CA PRO A 287 -5.64 23.23 18.93
C PRO A 287 -6.37 23.65 20.21
N SER A 288 -7.67 23.47 20.23
CA SER A 288 -8.52 23.74 21.40
C SER A 288 -8.39 22.70 22.48
N THR A 289 -7.81 21.53 22.15
CA THR A 289 -7.66 20.39 23.04
C THR A 289 -6.24 19.84 23.01
N PRO A 290 -5.82 19.17 24.09
CA PRO A 290 -4.56 18.46 24.10
C PRO A 290 -4.52 17.42 22.96
N VAL A 291 -3.48 17.46 22.15
CA VAL A 291 -3.21 16.40 21.16
C VAL A 291 -2.73 15.16 21.92
N GLN A 292 -3.21 14.00 21.53
CA GLN A 292 -2.81 12.71 22.08
C GLN A 292 -2.13 11.86 20.99
N GLU A 293 -1.33 10.89 21.41
CA GLU A 293 -0.68 9.93 20.55
C GLU A 293 -1.61 8.75 20.29
N SER A 294 -1.52 8.21 19.09
CA SER A 294 -2.06 6.90 18.70
C SER A 294 -0.94 5.88 18.80
N ASN A 295 -1.28 4.65 19.19
CA ASN A 295 -0.31 3.55 19.29
C ASN A 295 -0.74 2.39 18.42
N VAL A 296 0.22 1.72 17.79
CA VAL A 296 0.01 0.42 17.12
C VAL A 296 1.11 -0.55 17.50
N LYS A 297 0.71 -1.76 17.92
CA LYS A 297 1.59 -2.89 18.21
C LYS A 297 1.23 -4.06 17.32
N ILE A 298 2.23 -4.56 16.59
CA ILE A 298 2.09 -5.71 15.70
C ILE A 298 3.11 -6.75 16.12
N LYS A 299 2.70 -8.02 16.12
CA LYS A 299 3.59 -9.16 16.29
C LYS A 299 3.26 -10.20 15.24
N GLY A 300 4.28 -10.83 14.69
CA GLY A 300 4.13 -11.84 13.67
C GLY A 300 5.04 -13.04 13.88
N HIS A 301 4.53 -14.21 13.58
CA HIS A 301 5.27 -15.48 13.49
C HIS A 301 5.03 -16.07 12.10
N ALA A 302 6.10 -16.42 11.41
CA ALA A 302 6.06 -17.14 10.15
C ALA A 302 6.95 -18.36 10.23
N LEU A 303 6.42 -19.52 9.86
CA LEU A 303 7.18 -20.77 9.75
C LEU A 303 6.95 -21.37 8.36
N THR A 304 8.04 -21.48 7.59
CA THR A 304 8.02 -22.15 6.29
C THR A 304 8.88 -23.42 6.38
N VAL A 305 8.30 -24.57 6.01
CA VAL A 305 9.02 -25.83 5.87
C VAL A 305 8.93 -26.24 4.41
N ALA A 306 10.07 -26.35 3.74
CA ALA A 306 10.20 -26.86 2.38
C ALA A 306 10.93 -28.19 2.40
N TRP A 307 10.33 -29.18 1.75
CA TRP A 307 10.89 -30.54 1.66
C TRP A 307 10.90 -31.03 0.22
N ASP A 308 12.09 -31.20 -0.33
CA ASP A 308 12.33 -31.78 -1.66
C ASP A 308 12.18 -33.29 -1.59
N ILE A 309 10.99 -33.83 -1.93
CA ILE A 309 10.72 -35.29 -1.89
C ILE A 309 11.30 -36.00 -3.10
N SER A 310 11.61 -35.28 -4.16
CA SER A 310 12.33 -35.73 -5.35
C SER A 310 12.92 -34.52 -6.09
N GLU A 311 13.75 -34.76 -7.10
CA GLU A 311 14.32 -33.70 -7.97
C GLU A 311 13.26 -32.84 -8.65
N ASN A 312 12.03 -33.33 -8.80
CA ASN A 312 10.95 -32.64 -9.53
C ASN A 312 9.72 -32.35 -8.65
N THR A 313 9.80 -32.57 -7.34
CA THR A 313 8.62 -32.32 -6.47
C THR A 313 9.05 -31.87 -5.08
N GLN A 314 8.50 -30.73 -4.67
CA GLN A 314 8.67 -30.18 -3.33
C GLN A 314 7.31 -30.07 -2.63
N ILE A 315 7.27 -30.36 -1.34
CA ILE A 315 6.18 -30.01 -0.44
C ILE A 315 6.61 -28.82 0.37
N LYS A 316 5.75 -27.78 0.42
CA LYS A 316 5.98 -26.57 1.19
C LYS A 316 4.79 -26.31 2.13
N SER A 317 5.09 -26.08 3.40
CA SER A 317 4.11 -25.71 4.42
C SER A 317 4.44 -24.31 4.93
N ILE A 318 3.45 -23.41 4.92
CA ILE A 318 3.59 -22.04 5.42
C ILE A 318 2.56 -21.86 6.55
N THR A 319 3.03 -21.59 7.75
CA THR A 319 2.20 -21.31 8.92
C THR A 319 2.42 -19.89 9.38
N GLY A 320 1.37 -19.12 9.54
CA GLY A 320 1.40 -17.74 10.00
C GLY A 320 0.53 -17.54 11.25
N TYR A 321 1.01 -16.73 12.19
CA TYR A 321 0.23 -16.20 13.31
C TYR A 321 0.59 -14.73 13.49
N ARG A 322 -0.39 -13.83 13.56
CA ARG A 322 -0.17 -12.40 13.75
C ARG A 322 -1.15 -11.84 14.78
N GLU A 323 -0.69 -10.86 15.53
CA GLU A 323 -1.46 -10.09 16.49
C GLU A 323 -1.32 -8.61 16.18
N LEU A 324 -2.41 -7.86 16.36
CA LEU A 324 -2.49 -6.42 16.21
C LEU A 324 -3.25 -5.84 17.39
N ASP A 325 -2.65 -4.86 18.07
CA ASP A 325 -3.30 -3.98 19.04
C ASP A 325 -3.14 -2.54 18.55
N GLN A 326 -4.21 -1.78 18.45
CA GLN A 326 -4.17 -0.38 18.03
C GLN A 326 -5.10 0.45 18.91
N SER A 327 -4.62 1.61 19.36
CA SER A 327 -5.43 2.67 19.97
C SER A 327 -5.24 3.95 19.17
N ILE A 328 -6.32 4.50 18.61
CA ILE A 328 -6.30 5.70 17.77
C ILE A 328 -6.94 6.86 18.52
N TYR A 329 -6.26 7.99 18.53
CA TYR A 329 -6.86 9.27 18.87
C TYR A 329 -7.16 10.06 17.58
N GLN A 330 -8.41 10.49 17.42
CA GLN A 330 -8.85 11.23 16.24
C GLN A 330 -9.39 12.60 16.64
N ASP A 331 -8.93 13.66 15.99
CA ASP A 331 -9.47 15.01 16.09
C ASP A 331 -9.52 15.67 14.71
N TYR A 332 -10.71 15.73 14.13
CA TYR A 332 -10.94 16.35 12.82
C TYR A 332 -11.22 17.87 12.90
N SER A 333 -11.17 18.43 14.09
CA SER A 333 -11.51 19.83 14.35
C SER A 333 -10.34 20.68 14.80
N ALA A 334 -9.11 20.24 14.62
CA ALA A 334 -7.89 20.84 15.18
C ALA A 334 -7.71 22.33 14.82
N ASN A 335 -8.78 23.09 14.88
CA ASN A 335 -8.86 24.48 14.54
C ASN A 335 -8.66 25.42 15.74
N ARG A 336 -8.21 26.65 15.46
CA ARG A 336 -8.12 27.76 16.41
C ARG A 336 -9.47 28.17 17.02
N VAL A 337 -10.57 27.59 16.57
CA VAL A 337 -11.91 27.95 17.02
C VAL A 337 -12.34 27.01 18.13
N THR A 338 -12.94 27.59 19.13
CA THR A 338 -13.52 26.98 20.33
C THR A 338 -14.59 25.90 20.08
N THR A 339 -14.76 25.43 18.87
CA THR A 339 -15.75 24.41 18.50
C THR A 339 -15.05 23.20 17.95
N ARG A 340 -14.98 22.14 18.72
CA ARG A 340 -14.71 20.79 18.22
C ARG A 340 -15.94 20.32 17.46
N LEU A 341 -15.80 20.03 16.19
CA LEU A 341 -16.93 19.50 15.43
C LEU A 341 -16.99 17.98 15.53
N TYR A 342 -15.86 17.32 15.71
CA TYR A 342 -15.79 15.86 15.81
C TYR A 342 -14.46 15.43 16.44
N ALA A 343 -14.50 14.70 17.54
CA ALA A 343 -13.32 14.08 18.13
C ALA A 343 -13.71 12.72 18.68
N ASN A 344 -12.88 11.73 18.51
CA ASN A 344 -13.08 10.42 19.09
C ASN A 344 -12.29 10.30 20.40
N ALA A 345 -12.87 9.65 21.38
CA ALA A 345 -12.13 8.99 22.43
C ALA A 345 -11.32 7.84 21.82
N PRO A 346 -10.41 7.20 22.54
CA PRO A 346 -9.63 6.11 22.01
C PRO A 346 -10.52 5.13 21.25
N PHE A 347 -10.14 4.89 20.01
CA PHE A 347 -10.74 3.91 19.14
C PHE A 347 -9.80 2.72 19.17
N ASP A 348 -10.21 1.67 19.88
CA ASP A 348 -9.37 0.52 20.15
C ASP A 348 -9.71 -0.62 19.20
N ASN A 349 -8.70 -1.13 18.51
CA ASN A 349 -8.76 -2.31 17.66
C ASN A 349 -7.85 -3.40 18.21
N GLN A 350 -8.36 -4.62 18.32
CA GLN A 350 -7.59 -5.81 18.64
C GLN A 350 -7.87 -6.87 17.58
N GLN A 351 -6.82 -7.54 17.10
CA GLN A 351 -6.97 -8.57 16.10
C GLN A 351 -5.90 -9.65 16.28
N ASP A 352 -6.33 -10.90 16.14
CA ASP A 352 -5.45 -12.05 15.98
C ASP A 352 -5.84 -12.88 14.75
N GLN A 353 -4.85 -13.42 14.06
CA GLN A 353 -5.05 -14.28 12.89
C GLN A 353 -4.12 -15.47 12.89
N PHE A 354 -4.61 -16.58 12.38
CA PHE A 354 -3.85 -17.79 12.09
C PHE A 354 -4.06 -18.19 10.63
N SER A 355 -2.99 -18.59 9.94
CA SER A 355 -3.07 -19.16 8.60
C SER A 355 -2.20 -20.39 8.44
N GLN A 356 -2.66 -21.32 7.62
CA GLN A 356 -1.90 -22.52 7.23
C GLN A 356 -2.07 -22.75 5.74
N GLU A 357 -0.97 -22.81 5.01
CA GLU A 357 -0.95 -23.15 3.60
C GLU A 357 -0.08 -24.40 3.39
N LEU A 358 -0.58 -25.35 2.63
CA LEU A 358 0.15 -26.53 2.21
C LEU A 358 0.19 -26.54 0.68
N GLN A 359 1.40 -26.60 0.13
CA GLN A 359 1.66 -26.59 -1.31
C GLN A 359 2.40 -27.86 -1.73
N VAL A 360 2.06 -28.37 -2.89
CA VAL A 360 2.86 -29.35 -3.65
C VAL A 360 3.20 -28.68 -4.98
N LEU A 361 4.47 -28.51 -5.22
CA LEU A 361 4.97 -27.83 -6.42
C LEU A 361 6.04 -28.66 -7.11
N GLY A 362 6.15 -28.51 -8.42
CA GLY A 362 7.13 -29.26 -9.19
C GLY A 362 6.86 -29.30 -10.68
N LYS A 363 7.43 -30.34 -11.32
CA LYS A 363 7.33 -30.53 -12.77
C LYS A 363 6.89 -31.97 -13.07
N PHE A 364 6.05 -32.16 -14.11
CA PHE A 364 5.66 -33.44 -14.63
C PHE A 364 5.63 -33.48 -16.17
N LEU A 365 5.35 -34.63 -16.80
CA LEU A 365 5.46 -34.80 -18.26
C LEU A 365 6.85 -34.44 -18.82
N ASP A 366 7.90 -35.00 -18.23
CA ASP A 366 9.29 -34.73 -18.60
C ASP A 366 9.66 -33.23 -18.56
N GLY A 367 9.08 -32.50 -17.60
CA GLY A 367 9.32 -31.07 -17.42
C GLY A 367 8.44 -30.14 -18.28
N ALA A 368 7.51 -30.70 -19.08
CA ALA A 368 6.63 -29.89 -19.93
C ALA A 368 5.52 -29.17 -19.16
N VAL A 369 5.23 -29.57 -17.93
CA VAL A 369 4.23 -28.90 -17.08
C VAL A 369 4.84 -28.56 -15.73
N ASP A 370 4.91 -27.29 -15.44
CA ASP A 370 5.17 -26.77 -14.09
C ASP A 370 3.84 -26.64 -13.34
N TYR A 371 3.81 -27.02 -12.04
CA TYR A 371 2.58 -26.95 -11.27
C TYR A 371 2.82 -26.50 -9.84
N VAL A 372 1.79 -25.84 -9.30
CA VAL A 372 1.59 -25.59 -7.87
C VAL A 372 0.16 -26.00 -7.54
N VAL A 373 -0.04 -26.88 -6.58
CA VAL A 373 -1.37 -27.25 -6.06
C VAL A 373 -1.34 -27.03 -4.55
N GLY A 374 -2.37 -26.38 -4.01
CA GLY A 374 -2.37 -26.03 -2.60
C GLY A 374 -3.74 -26.08 -1.93
N ALA A 375 -3.66 -26.18 -0.61
CA ALA A 375 -4.78 -26.01 0.31
C ALA A 375 -4.43 -24.91 1.31
N TYR A 376 -5.41 -24.05 1.58
CA TYR A 376 -5.27 -22.90 2.47
C TYR A 376 -6.36 -22.89 3.52
N TYR A 377 -5.98 -22.56 4.74
CA TYR A 377 -6.89 -22.31 5.85
C TYR A 377 -6.51 -21.01 6.54
N PHE A 378 -7.51 -20.22 6.93
CA PHE A 378 -7.34 -18.95 7.61
C PHE A 378 -8.43 -18.78 8.67
N LYS A 379 -8.05 -18.23 9.81
CA LYS A 379 -8.96 -17.81 10.87
C LYS A 379 -8.50 -16.50 11.46
N GLU A 380 -9.45 -15.59 11.70
CA GLU A 380 -9.23 -14.28 12.28
C GLU A 380 -10.29 -13.97 13.30
N LYS A 381 -9.92 -13.25 14.36
CA LYS A 381 -10.81 -12.57 15.28
C LYS A 381 -10.39 -11.12 15.40
N GLY A 382 -11.38 -10.22 15.41
CA GLY A 382 -11.14 -8.79 15.56
C GLY A 382 -12.22 -8.16 16.44
N ASP A 383 -11.79 -7.32 17.36
CA ASP A 383 -12.65 -6.53 18.25
C ASP A 383 -12.41 -5.04 17.99
N GLU A 384 -13.48 -4.27 17.95
CA GLU A 384 -13.47 -2.82 17.78
C GLU A 384 -14.31 -2.17 18.87
N ASP A 385 -13.74 -1.20 19.58
CA ASP A 385 -14.41 -0.43 20.64
C ASP A 385 -14.23 1.06 20.34
N SER A 386 -15.33 1.81 20.18
CA SER A 386 -15.28 3.22 19.80
C SER A 386 -16.36 4.08 20.43
N VAL A 387 -15.98 5.27 20.84
CA VAL A 387 -16.89 6.34 21.30
C VAL A 387 -16.54 7.63 20.59
N ASP A 388 -17.51 8.25 19.95
CA ASP A 388 -17.36 9.51 19.25
C ASP A 388 -17.94 10.67 20.09
N TYR A 389 -17.32 11.85 20.00
CA TYR A 389 -17.79 13.07 20.65
C TYR A 389 -18.01 14.17 19.62
N ILE A 390 -19.14 14.85 19.72
CA ILE A 390 -19.41 16.09 18.99
C ILE A 390 -19.43 17.23 19.98
N THR A 391 -18.70 18.30 19.71
CA THR A 391 -18.71 19.50 20.53
C THR A 391 -19.36 20.66 19.75
N LEU A 392 -20.46 21.18 20.27
CA LEU A 392 -21.21 22.26 19.68
C LEU A 392 -21.19 23.49 20.60
N PRO A 393 -21.25 24.74 20.03
CA PRO A 393 -21.49 25.93 20.86
C PRO A 393 -22.82 25.82 21.62
N LEU A 394 -22.82 26.21 22.86
CA LEU A 394 -24.05 26.23 23.65
C LEU A 394 -25.07 27.20 22.98
N GLY A 395 -26.32 26.76 22.85
CA GLY A 395 -27.36 27.53 22.17
C GLY A 395 -27.39 27.34 20.65
N PHE A 396 -26.58 26.42 20.07
CA PHE A 396 -26.64 26.08 18.67
C PHE A 396 -28.01 25.50 18.24
N LEU A 397 -28.68 24.83 19.16
CA LEU A 397 -30.03 24.32 18.91
C LEU A 397 -31.06 25.43 19.07
N PRO A 398 -31.93 25.72 18.06
CA PRO A 398 -32.99 26.74 18.16
C PRO A 398 -33.84 26.51 19.42
N PRO A 399 -34.29 27.58 20.08
CA PRO A 399 -34.42 28.96 19.61
C PRO A 399 -33.32 29.94 20.08
N TYR A 400 -32.22 29.45 20.63
CA TYR A 400 -31.20 30.27 21.25
C TYR A 400 -30.09 30.66 20.26
N PRO A 401 -29.55 31.90 20.30
CA PRO A 401 -28.36 32.26 19.55
C PRO A 401 -27.14 31.45 20.08
N PRO A 402 -26.23 31.04 19.22
CA PRO A 402 -25.03 30.29 19.63
C PRO A 402 -24.16 31.16 20.58
N ILE A 403 -23.69 30.52 21.65
CA ILE A 403 -22.73 31.12 22.60
C ILE A 403 -21.39 30.38 22.37
N TYR A 404 -20.53 30.98 21.56
CA TYR A 404 -19.27 30.34 21.12
C TYR A 404 -18.24 30.14 22.24
N ASP A 405 -18.35 30.87 23.35
CA ASP A 405 -17.45 30.73 24.49
C ASP A 405 -17.85 29.60 25.44
N GLN A 406 -19.00 28.97 25.22
CA GLN A 406 -19.46 27.81 26.00
C GLN A 406 -19.78 26.66 25.05
N LEU A 407 -19.09 25.56 25.27
CA LEU A 407 -19.20 24.37 24.44
C LEU A 407 -20.07 23.33 25.14
N LEU A 408 -20.93 22.68 24.38
CA LEU A 408 -21.67 21.49 24.78
C LEU A 408 -21.00 20.27 24.11
N GLU A 409 -20.43 19.40 24.89
CA GLU A 409 -19.93 18.10 24.41
C GLU A 409 -21.05 17.07 24.46
N ILE A 410 -21.28 16.43 23.34
CA ILE A 410 -22.28 15.37 23.17
C ILE A 410 -21.53 14.08 22.87
N GLU A 411 -21.65 13.11 23.78
CA GLU A 411 -21.21 11.75 23.55
C GLU A 411 -22.18 11.05 22.60
N LEU A 412 -21.66 10.59 21.47
CA LEU A 412 -22.41 9.73 20.56
C LEU A 412 -22.49 8.30 21.12
N PRO A 413 -23.35 7.46 20.56
CA PRO A 413 -23.47 6.11 21.04
C PRO A 413 -22.14 5.35 21.01
N HIS A 414 -21.78 4.75 22.14
CA HIS A 414 -20.65 3.82 22.28
C HIS A 414 -20.93 2.58 21.43
N ARG A 415 -19.98 2.20 20.59
CA ARG A 415 -20.07 1.05 19.68
C ARG A 415 -19.02 0.02 20.05
N VAL A 416 -19.46 -1.21 20.20
CA VAL A 416 -18.59 -2.37 20.40
C VAL A 416 -18.94 -3.41 19.36
N SER A 417 -17.94 -3.91 18.66
CA SER A 417 -18.13 -4.96 17.68
C SER A 417 -17.04 -6.02 17.78
N SER A 418 -17.43 -7.26 17.46
CA SER A 418 -16.52 -8.40 17.36
C SER A 418 -16.80 -9.14 16.07
N ALA A 419 -15.77 -9.45 15.29
CA ALA A 419 -15.86 -10.20 14.04
C ALA A 419 -15.01 -11.46 14.10
N GLU A 420 -15.59 -12.60 13.69
CA GLU A 420 -14.86 -13.84 13.40
C GLU A 420 -14.92 -14.11 11.90
N ASN A 421 -13.76 -14.35 11.27
CA ASN A 421 -13.65 -14.70 9.87
C ASN A 421 -12.92 -16.04 9.75
N GLU A 422 -13.48 -16.98 9.01
CA GLU A 422 -12.85 -18.27 8.72
C GLU A 422 -12.89 -18.51 7.21
N ALA A 423 -11.77 -18.91 6.62
CA ALA A 423 -11.69 -19.17 5.20
C ALA A 423 -10.93 -20.47 4.91
N SER A 424 -11.38 -21.18 3.88
CA SER A 424 -10.70 -22.36 3.35
C SER A 424 -10.66 -22.32 1.83
N ALA A 425 -9.59 -22.81 1.23
CA ALA A 425 -9.49 -22.85 -0.21
C ALA A 425 -8.65 -24.04 -0.70
N PHE A 426 -8.98 -24.45 -1.95
CA PHE A 426 -8.14 -25.36 -2.73
C PHE A 426 -7.84 -24.69 -4.08
N TYR A 427 -6.59 -24.77 -4.51
CA TYR A 427 -6.18 -24.17 -5.77
C TYR A 427 -5.16 -25.01 -6.52
N GLY A 428 -5.06 -24.76 -7.82
CA GLY A 428 -4.05 -25.32 -8.69
C GLY A 428 -3.65 -24.30 -9.75
N HIS A 429 -2.36 -24.25 -10.03
CA HIS A 429 -1.77 -23.40 -11.08
C HIS A 429 -0.82 -24.26 -11.90
N PHE A 430 -1.03 -24.28 -13.20
CA PHE A 430 -0.33 -25.14 -14.14
C PHE A 430 0.18 -24.29 -15.30
N VAL A 431 1.46 -24.41 -15.61
CA VAL A 431 2.07 -23.80 -16.80
C VAL A 431 2.52 -24.92 -17.73
N TRP A 432 1.89 -25.02 -18.88
CA TRP A 432 2.21 -26.04 -19.88
C TRP A 432 2.98 -25.44 -21.05
N THR A 433 4.19 -25.96 -21.28
CA THR A 433 5.05 -25.65 -22.41
C THR A 433 5.06 -26.85 -23.36
N PRO A 434 4.29 -26.81 -24.48
CA PRO A 434 4.23 -27.93 -25.42
C PRO A 434 5.58 -28.25 -26.04
N ALA A 435 6.01 -29.51 -26.01
CA ALA A 435 7.30 -29.93 -26.57
C ALA A 435 7.47 -29.62 -28.07
N ALA A 436 6.35 -29.52 -28.81
CA ALA A 436 6.34 -29.16 -30.23
C ALA A 436 6.47 -27.66 -30.50
N MET A 437 6.26 -26.80 -29.46
CA MET A 437 6.28 -25.33 -29.55
C MET A 437 6.76 -24.78 -28.22
N GLN A 438 8.07 -24.82 -27.98
CA GLN A 438 8.67 -24.45 -26.69
C GLN A 438 8.58 -22.95 -26.39
N GLN A 439 8.30 -22.14 -27.40
CA GLN A 439 8.04 -20.70 -27.22
C GLN A 439 6.64 -20.38 -26.68
N LEU A 440 5.72 -21.36 -26.65
CA LEU A 440 4.35 -21.15 -26.16
C LEU A 440 4.23 -21.68 -24.73
N HIS A 441 3.75 -20.81 -23.84
CA HIS A 441 3.47 -21.14 -22.44
C HIS A 441 1.99 -20.88 -22.18
N LEU A 442 1.27 -21.92 -21.77
CA LEU A 442 -0.16 -21.86 -21.47
C LEU A 442 -0.36 -22.05 -19.98
N THR A 443 -0.90 -21.05 -19.32
CA THR A 443 -1.18 -21.07 -17.88
C THR A 443 -2.66 -21.30 -17.63
N LEU A 444 -2.98 -22.15 -16.66
CA LEU A 444 -4.32 -22.34 -16.11
C LEU A 444 -4.24 -22.29 -14.58
N GLY A 445 -4.83 -21.28 -13.98
CA GLY A 445 -5.06 -21.14 -12.56
C GLY A 445 -6.52 -21.37 -12.21
N LEU A 446 -6.78 -22.14 -11.17
CA LEU A 446 -8.12 -22.45 -10.67
C LEU A 446 -8.10 -22.40 -9.14
N ARG A 447 -9.09 -21.76 -8.53
CA ARG A 447 -9.27 -21.75 -7.09
C ARG A 447 -10.76 -21.84 -6.73
N TYR A 448 -11.04 -22.63 -5.73
CA TYR A 448 -12.31 -22.60 -4.99
C TYR A 448 -12.03 -22.13 -3.57
N SER A 449 -12.79 -21.15 -3.12
CA SER A 449 -12.68 -20.57 -1.78
C SER A 449 -14.05 -20.59 -1.11
N LYS A 450 -14.06 -20.79 0.20
CA LYS A 450 -15.22 -20.63 1.06
C LYS A 450 -14.85 -19.72 2.22
N ASP A 451 -15.66 -18.71 2.48
CA ASP A 451 -15.51 -17.71 3.52
C ASP A 451 -16.72 -17.73 4.44
N ASP A 452 -16.54 -17.96 5.73
CA ASP A 452 -17.57 -17.91 6.76
C ASP A 452 -17.28 -16.70 7.67
N ARG A 453 -18.32 -15.88 7.97
CA ARG A 453 -18.19 -14.71 8.84
C ARG A 453 -19.29 -14.66 9.87
N ALA A 454 -18.92 -14.27 11.09
CA ALA A 454 -19.84 -13.95 12.17
C ALA A 454 -19.48 -12.59 12.76
N VAL A 455 -20.48 -11.75 12.97
CA VAL A 455 -20.33 -10.41 13.53
C VAL A 455 -21.31 -10.19 14.66
N LYS A 456 -20.79 -9.72 15.80
CA LYS A 456 -21.59 -9.19 16.90
C LYS A 456 -21.33 -7.71 17.02
N SER A 457 -22.39 -6.92 17.04
CA SER A 457 -22.28 -5.49 17.23
C SER A 457 -23.33 -4.97 18.21
N SER A 458 -22.98 -3.97 18.97
CA SER A 458 -23.89 -3.29 19.89
C SER A 458 -23.63 -1.78 19.89
N SER A 459 -24.68 -1.03 20.15
CA SER A 459 -24.59 0.42 20.32
C SER A 459 -25.38 0.83 21.55
N SER A 460 -24.75 1.64 22.42
CA SER A 460 -25.37 2.10 23.68
C SER A 460 -24.92 3.53 24.02
N SER A 461 -25.73 4.28 24.74
CA SER A 461 -25.34 5.57 25.33
C SER A 461 -26.02 5.77 26.66
N GLN A 462 -25.29 6.28 27.65
CA GLN A 462 -25.78 6.57 28.99
C GLN A 462 -26.56 5.42 29.68
N GLY A 463 -26.20 4.17 29.38
CA GLY A 463 -26.81 2.96 29.89
C GLY A 463 -28.08 2.53 29.16
N PHE A 464 -28.45 3.17 28.08
CA PHE A 464 -29.50 2.73 27.15
C PHE A 464 -28.86 2.00 25.98
N GLU A 465 -29.30 0.78 25.71
CA GLU A 465 -28.95 0.02 24.53
C GLU A 465 -29.84 0.46 23.36
N TYR A 466 -29.21 0.87 22.24
CA TYR A 466 -29.95 1.21 21.02
C TYR A 466 -30.23 -0.01 20.18
N PHE A 467 -29.22 -0.88 20.03
CA PHE A 467 -29.38 -2.18 19.38
C PHE A 467 -28.27 -3.13 19.75
N THR A 468 -28.53 -4.42 19.56
CA THR A 468 -27.54 -5.50 19.57
C THR A 468 -27.85 -6.41 18.39
N SER A 469 -26.84 -6.73 17.60
CA SER A 469 -26.94 -7.63 16.45
C SER A 469 -25.95 -8.79 16.61
N ASP A 470 -26.38 -10.00 16.21
CA ASP A 470 -25.55 -11.22 16.18
C ASP A 470 -25.91 -11.95 14.89
N VAL A 471 -25.02 -11.87 13.90
CA VAL A 471 -25.29 -12.31 12.52
C VAL A 471 -24.12 -13.12 11.98
N ASP A 472 -24.43 -14.09 11.14
CA ASP A 472 -23.45 -14.89 10.41
C ASP A 472 -23.94 -15.19 9.00
N ASP A 473 -23.01 -15.33 8.06
CA ASP A 473 -23.27 -15.77 6.69
C ASP A 473 -21.99 -16.39 6.09
N SER A 474 -22.16 -17.02 4.91
CA SER A 474 -21.06 -17.67 4.18
C SER A 474 -21.12 -17.39 2.70
N TRP A 475 -19.95 -17.22 2.09
CA TRP A 475 -19.74 -16.97 0.67
C TRP A 475 -18.83 -18.03 0.08
N ASP A 476 -19.04 -18.40 -1.18
CA ASP A 476 -18.15 -19.29 -1.92
C ASP A 476 -17.84 -18.70 -3.30
N ASN A 477 -16.58 -18.78 -3.70
CA ASN A 477 -16.07 -18.18 -4.91
C ASN A 477 -15.20 -19.15 -5.72
N HIS A 478 -15.27 -18.99 -7.05
CA HIS A 478 -14.44 -19.69 -8.01
C HIS A 478 -13.64 -18.65 -8.82
N SER A 479 -12.34 -18.64 -8.67
CA SER A 479 -11.46 -17.74 -9.42
C SER A 479 -10.68 -18.51 -10.49
N ILE A 480 -10.64 -17.94 -11.70
CA ILE A 480 -9.99 -18.52 -12.87
C ILE A 480 -8.92 -17.55 -13.38
N ASP A 481 -7.79 -18.11 -13.80
CA ASP A 481 -6.72 -17.41 -14.52
C ASP A 481 -6.37 -18.24 -15.77
N VAL A 482 -6.35 -17.60 -16.93
CA VAL A 482 -5.92 -18.21 -18.19
C VAL A 482 -4.95 -17.27 -18.86
N THR A 483 -3.71 -17.72 -19.07
CA THR A 483 -2.69 -16.93 -19.74
C THR A 483 -2.08 -17.71 -20.90
N ALA A 484 -1.88 -17.02 -22.03
CA ALA A 484 -1.07 -17.50 -23.14
C ALA A 484 0.10 -16.55 -23.32
N ALA A 485 1.31 -17.04 -23.13
CA ALA A 485 2.53 -16.28 -23.34
C ALA A 485 3.33 -16.92 -24.50
N TYR A 486 3.99 -16.08 -25.29
CA TYR A 486 4.76 -16.50 -26.43
C TYR A 486 6.08 -15.76 -26.53
N ASP A 487 7.19 -16.52 -26.54
CA ASP A 487 8.53 -16.00 -26.71
C ASP A 487 8.77 -15.74 -28.20
N ILE A 488 8.72 -14.47 -28.61
CA ILE A 488 9.05 -14.06 -29.98
C ILE A 488 10.55 -14.29 -30.23
N THR A 489 11.35 -14.00 -29.24
CA THR A 489 12.79 -14.30 -29.12
C THR A 489 13.10 -14.66 -27.67
N ASP A 490 14.32 -15.07 -27.37
CA ASP A 490 14.75 -15.34 -25.99
C ASP A 490 14.63 -14.09 -25.09
N ASP A 491 14.64 -12.89 -25.68
CA ASP A 491 14.61 -11.61 -24.97
C ASP A 491 13.26 -10.87 -25.08
N VAL A 492 12.28 -11.42 -25.82
CA VAL A 492 10.99 -10.74 -26.07
C VAL A 492 9.83 -11.73 -25.91
N ASN A 493 9.05 -11.52 -24.87
CA ASN A 493 7.83 -12.26 -24.56
C ASN A 493 6.60 -11.36 -24.76
N VAL A 494 5.53 -11.90 -25.34
CA VAL A 494 4.20 -11.27 -25.39
C VAL A 494 3.18 -12.19 -24.73
N TYR A 495 2.21 -11.63 -24.04
CA TYR A 495 1.19 -12.44 -23.38
C TYR A 495 -0.21 -11.82 -23.50
N ALA A 496 -1.20 -12.69 -23.38
CA ALA A 496 -2.59 -12.32 -23.18
C ALA A 496 -3.14 -13.12 -22.00
N LYS A 497 -3.80 -12.43 -21.08
CA LYS A 497 -4.28 -12.98 -19.81
C LYS A 497 -5.75 -12.62 -19.59
N PHE A 498 -6.53 -13.58 -19.11
CA PHE A 498 -7.81 -13.36 -18.47
C PHE A 498 -7.70 -13.80 -17.02
N THR A 499 -8.14 -12.96 -16.09
CA THR A 499 -8.07 -13.28 -14.66
C THR A 499 -9.28 -12.72 -13.92
N GLN A 500 -9.69 -13.45 -12.88
CA GLN A 500 -10.74 -13.06 -11.95
C GLN A 500 -10.18 -12.88 -10.55
N GLY A 501 -10.74 -11.93 -9.82
CA GLY A 501 -10.49 -11.73 -8.39
C GLY A 501 -11.80 -11.42 -7.67
N TYR A 502 -11.83 -11.67 -6.37
CA TYR A 502 -12.96 -11.34 -5.52
C TYR A 502 -12.51 -10.74 -4.19
N LYS A 503 -13.34 -9.89 -3.64
CA LYS A 503 -13.29 -9.47 -2.24
C LYS A 503 -14.53 -10.03 -1.56
N THR A 504 -14.33 -10.66 -0.41
CA THR A 504 -15.42 -11.38 0.24
C THR A 504 -16.52 -10.45 0.73
N GLY A 505 -17.73 -10.97 0.84
CA GLY A 505 -18.85 -10.32 1.50
C GLY A 505 -18.60 -10.11 3.00
N GLY A 506 -19.54 -9.48 3.67
CA GLY A 506 -19.40 -9.15 5.10
C GLY A 506 -20.63 -8.49 5.69
N PHE A 507 -20.40 -7.75 6.78
CA PHE A 507 -21.44 -7.00 7.48
C PHE A 507 -20.94 -5.60 7.84
N ASN A 508 -21.86 -4.65 7.99
CA ASN A 508 -21.53 -3.31 8.40
C ASN A 508 -21.44 -3.21 9.95
N ILE A 509 -20.22 -3.31 10.50
CA ILE A 509 -20.00 -3.21 11.96
C ILE A 509 -20.22 -1.80 12.52
N ARG A 510 -20.21 -0.77 11.67
CA ARG A 510 -20.45 0.62 12.05
C ARG A 510 -21.90 1.05 11.83
N ALA A 511 -22.78 0.09 11.57
CA ALA A 511 -24.21 0.35 11.47
C ALA A 511 -24.77 0.95 12.77
N THR A 512 -25.80 1.78 12.62
CA THR A 512 -26.46 2.49 13.73
C THR A 512 -27.84 1.94 14.05
N SER A 513 -28.22 0.88 13.37
CA SER A 513 -29.46 0.16 13.63
C SER A 513 -29.25 -1.34 13.44
N ASP A 514 -30.04 -2.13 14.16
CA ASP A 514 -30.06 -3.59 14.03
C ASP A 514 -30.32 -4.02 12.57
N TYR A 515 -31.23 -3.34 11.88
CA TYR A 515 -31.50 -3.61 10.46
C TYR A 515 -30.24 -3.44 9.58
N ALA A 516 -29.55 -2.32 9.69
CA ALA A 516 -28.35 -2.05 8.88
C ALA A 516 -27.17 -2.97 9.28
N ALA A 517 -27.05 -3.33 10.57
CA ALA A 517 -26.06 -4.27 11.05
C ALA A 517 -26.29 -5.71 10.56
N SER A 518 -27.55 -6.07 10.33
CA SER A 518 -27.95 -7.43 9.93
C SER A 518 -27.96 -7.66 8.42
N LEU A 519 -27.81 -6.62 7.59
CA LEU A 519 -27.78 -6.78 6.14
C LEU A 519 -26.41 -7.34 5.70
N PRO A 520 -26.37 -8.51 5.05
CA PRO A 520 -25.13 -9.02 4.49
C PRO A 520 -24.72 -8.21 3.25
N LEU A 521 -23.43 -8.01 3.10
CA LEU A 521 -22.81 -7.50 1.88
C LEU A 521 -22.45 -8.68 0.98
N SER A 522 -22.74 -8.59 -0.31
CA SER A 522 -22.25 -9.52 -1.31
C SER A 522 -20.75 -9.37 -1.56
N GLU A 523 -20.16 -10.35 -2.20
CA GLU A 523 -18.79 -10.25 -2.71
C GLU A 523 -18.68 -9.14 -3.77
N GLU A 524 -17.51 -8.49 -3.84
CA GLU A 524 -17.11 -7.70 -5.01
C GLU A 524 -16.33 -8.59 -5.96
N THR A 525 -16.50 -8.42 -7.26
CA THR A 525 -15.77 -9.19 -8.27
C THR A 525 -15.13 -8.29 -9.32
N VAL A 526 -13.94 -8.68 -9.76
CA VAL A 526 -13.24 -8.02 -10.87
C VAL A 526 -12.80 -9.07 -11.88
N GLU A 527 -13.19 -8.87 -13.13
CA GLU A 527 -12.72 -9.63 -14.27
C GLU A 527 -11.83 -8.75 -15.15
N THR A 528 -10.64 -9.22 -15.49
CA THR A 528 -9.68 -8.44 -16.28
C THR A 528 -9.17 -9.22 -17.48
N ILE A 529 -9.17 -8.55 -18.64
CA ILE A 529 -8.41 -8.97 -19.81
C ILE A 529 -7.20 -8.04 -19.93
N GLU A 530 -6.02 -8.63 -20.03
CA GLU A 530 -4.74 -7.92 -20.16
C GLU A 530 -3.93 -8.47 -21.32
N VAL A 531 -3.26 -7.59 -22.06
CA VAL A 531 -2.27 -7.94 -23.07
C VAL A 531 -1.01 -7.16 -22.76
N GLY A 532 0.13 -7.85 -22.73
CA GLY A 532 1.40 -7.21 -22.39
C GLY A 532 2.57 -7.74 -23.21
N ILE A 533 3.67 -7.00 -23.08
CA ILE A 533 4.97 -7.32 -23.65
C ILE A 533 6.04 -7.14 -22.57
N LYS A 534 6.98 -8.05 -22.54
CA LYS A 534 8.21 -7.98 -21.75
C LYS A 534 9.38 -8.16 -22.68
N ALA A 535 10.32 -7.23 -22.67
CA ALA A 535 11.41 -7.20 -23.61
C ALA A 535 12.71 -6.67 -22.99
N GLN A 536 13.81 -7.32 -23.35
CA GLN A 536 15.17 -6.83 -23.11
C GLN A 536 15.89 -6.73 -24.44
N PHE A 537 16.70 -5.69 -24.63
CA PHE A 537 17.46 -5.50 -25.87
C PHE A 537 18.73 -4.68 -25.63
N LEU A 538 19.55 -4.58 -26.67
CA LEU A 538 20.85 -3.89 -26.65
C LEU A 538 21.81 -4.50 -25.61
N ASP A 539 21.97 -5.83 -25.65
CA ASP A 539 22.81 -6.59 -24.70
C ASP A 539 22.39 -6.29 -23.24
N ASP A 540 21.08 -6.47 -22.94
CA ASP A 540 20.43 -6.24 -21.63
C ASP A 540 20.52 -4.82 -21.09
N ARG A 541 20.82 -3.84 -21.92
CA ARG A 541 20.90 -2.43 -21.50
C ARG A 541 19.55 -1.75 -21.45
N VAL A 542 18.53 -2.29 -22.09
CA VAL A 542 17.16 -1.75 -22.11
C VAL A 542 16.18 -2.84 -21.73
N ARG A 543 15.39 -2.61 -20.70
CA ARG A 543 14.27 -3.44 -20.27
C ARG A 543 12.98 -2.65 -20.43
N LEU A 544 12.02 -3.19 -21.16
CA LEU A 544 10.71 -2.60 -21.38
C LEU A 544 9.62 -3.61 -21.02
N ASN A 545 8.76 -3.23 -20.10
CA ASN A 545 7.53 -3.94 -19.78
C ASN A 545 6.35 -3.02 -20.03
N ALA A 546 5.35 -3.47 -20.79
CA ALA A 546 4.15 -2.69 -21.04
C ALA A 546 2.93 -3.59 -21.07
N ALA A 547 1.82 -3.08 -20.56
CA ALA A 547 0.53 -3.76 -20.54
C ALA A 547 -0.61 -2.80 -20.86
N VAL A 548 -1.65 -3.33 -21.48
CA VAL A 548 -2.97 -2.67 -21.63
C VAL A 548 -4.02 -3.62 -21.09
N PHE A 549 -4.99 -3.08 -20.37
CA PHE A 549 -6.01 -3.88 -19.71
C PHE A 549 -7.40 -3.25 -19.75
N SER A 550 -8.41 -4.10 -19.60
CA SER A 550 -9.80 -3.71 -19.38
C SER A 550 -10.38 -4.60 -18.29
N SER A 551 -10.94 -3.96 -17.26
CA SER A 551 -11.56 -4.64 -16.13
C SER A 551 -13.03 -4.26 -16.01
N ASP A 552 -13.87 -5.26 -15.79
CA ASP A 552 -15.25 -5.10 -15.34
C ASP A 552 -15.26 -5.36 -13.82
N TYR A 553 -15.74 -4.37 -13.04
CA TYR A 553 -15.80 -4.38 -11.58
C TYR A 553 -17.25 -4.31 -11.15
N GLU A 554 -17.75 -5.34 -10.48
CA GLU A 554 -19.15 -5.52 -10.12
C GLU A 554 -19.36 -5.59 -8.60
N ASP A 555 -20.57 -5.25 -8.17
CA ASP A 555 -21.02 -5.31 -6.77
C ASP A 555 -20.15 -4.51 -5.79
N ILE A 556 -19.67 -3.33 -6.22
CA ILE A 556 -18.76 -2.48 -5.44
C ILE A 556 -19.40 -2.12 -4.09
N GLN A 557 -18.69 -2.40 -2.99
CA GLN A 557 -19.10 -2.03 -1.64
C GLN A 557 -18.77 -0.55 -1.39
N LEU A 558 -19.77 0.31 -1.51
CA LEU A 558 -19.65 1.74 -1.33
C LEU A 558 -20.25 2.20 0.01
N SER A 559 -19.62 3.21 0.61
CA SER A 559 -20.08 3.82 1.85
C SER A 559 -21.00 5.00 1.55
N PHE A 560 -22.17 5.03 2.19
CA PHE A 560 -23.15 6.11 2.08
C PHE A 560 -23.46 6.70 3.45
N ALA A 561 -23.66 8.01 3.51
CA ALA A 561 -24.22 8.64 4.70
C ALA A 561 -25.66 8.13 4.93
N VAL A 562 -25.97 7.80 6.18
CA VAL A 562 -27.31 7.32 6.52
C VAL A 562 -28.30 8.48 6.50
N LEU A 563 -29.39 8.35 5.74
CA LEU A 563 -30.45 9.36 5.68
C LEU A 563 -31.05 9.58 7.08
N ASN A 564 -31.07 10.81 7.56
CA ASN A 564 -31.50 11.22 8.89
C ASN A 564 -30.56 10.86 10.05
N ASP A 565 -29.42 10.22 9.78
CA ASP A 565 -28.34 10.04 10.74
C ASP A 565 -26.99 10.31 10.09
N PRO A 566 -26.67 11.59 9.85
CA PRO A 566 -25.46 11.99 9.14
C PRO A 566 -24.15 11.66 9.90
N THR A 567 -24.26 11.20 11.15
CA THR A 567 -23.10 10.74 11.94
C THR A 567 -22.64 9.34 11.56
N ASN A 568 -23.40 8.66 10.70
CA ASN A 568 -23.21 7.25 10.39
C ASN A 568 -23.11 7.00 8.90
N VAL A 569 -22.28 6.04 8.59
CA VAL A 569 -22.00 5.55 7.25
C VAL A 569 -22.43 4.10 7.19
N ALA A 570 -23.26 3.77 6.22
CA ALA A 570 -23.62 2.40 5.92
C ALA A 570 -22.96 1.94 4.62
N LEU A 571 -22.49 0.71 4.61
CA LEU A 571 -21.86 0.06 3.48
C LEU A 571 -22.92 -0.75 2.71
N TYR A 572 -22.94 -0.61 1.39
CA TYR A 572 -23.85 -1.34 0.51
C TYR A 572 -23.12 -1.76 -0.76
N ASN A 573 -23.52 -2.89 -1.35
CA ASN A 573 -23.16 -3.21 -2.73
C ASN A 573 -24.00 -2.31 -3.66
N ALA A 574 -23.41 -1.30 -4.25
CA ALA A 574 -24.15 -0.21 -4.85
C ALA A 574 -23.55 0.32 -6.15
N GLY A 575 -22.85 -0.48 -6.91
CA GLY A 575 -22.33 -0.01 -8.18
C GLY A 575 -21.55 -1.04 -8.95
N ALA A 576 -21.34 -0.71 -10.22
CA ALA A 576 -20.42 -1.38 -11.11
C ALA A 576 -19.55 -0.34 -11.80
N ALA A 577 -18.34 -0.72 -12.20
CA ALA A 577 -17.43 0.17 -12.89
C ALA A 577 -16.67 -0.56 -14.01
N LYS A 578 -16.29 0.20 -15.03
CA LYS A 578 -15.35 -0.25 -16.06
C LYS A 578 -14.07 0.54 -15.94
N ILE A 579 -12.96 -0.19 -15.91
CA ILE A 579 -11.63 0.38 -15.80
C ILE A 579 -10.82 -0.06 -17.01
N LYS A 580 -10.31 0.90 -17.77
CA LYS A 580 -9.36 0.66 -18.85
C LYS A 580 -8.07 1.36 -18.53
N GLY A 581 -6.95 0.74 -18.87
CA GLY A 581 -5.68 1.38 -18.58
C GLY A 581 -4.53 0.85 -19.41
N ALA A 582 -3.42 1.55 -19.23
CA ALA A 582 -2.13 1.18 -19.79
C ALA A 582 -1.03 1.43 -18.77
N GLU A 583 -0.02 0.59 -18.79
CA GLU A 583 1.16 0.70 -17.94
C GLU A 583 2.41 0.49 -18.77
N ILE A 584 3.44 1.28 -18.50
CA ILE A 584 4.75 1.19 -19.17
C ILE A 584 5.82 1.36 -18.11
N ASP A 585 6.73 0.39 -18.03
CA ASP A 585 7.92 0.43 -17.20
C ASP A 585 9.15 0.26 -18.10
N LEU A 586 10.03 1.25 -18.12
CA LEU A 586 11.25 1.28 -18.92
C LEU A 586 12.45 1.49 -18.02
N THR A 587 13.42 0.60 -18.08
CA THR A 587 14.74 0.80 -17.45
C THR A 587 15.81 0.75 -18.53
N THR A 588 16.71 1.72 -18.56
CA THR A 588 17.79 1.77 -19.55
C THR A 588 19.11 2.25 -18.95
N LEU A 589 20.18 1.54 -19.31
CA LEU A 589 21.57 2.00 -19.11
C LEU A 589 21.96 2.86 -20.32
N ILE A 590 21.74 4.16 -20.22
CA ILE A 590 22.09 5.13 -21.30
C ILE A 590 23.60 5.08 -21.54
N THR A 591 24.38 5.05 -20.46
CA THR A 591 25.80 4.75 -20.44
C THR A 591 26.08 3.80 -19.29
N ASP A 592 27.31 3.30 -19.13
CA ASP A 592 27.65 2.45 -17.98
C ASP A 592 27.56 3.19 -16.62
N SER A 593 27.52 4.53 -16.66
CA SER A 593 27.40 5.39 -15.49
C SER A 593 26.06 6.09 -15.35
N LEU A 594 25.15 5.93 -16.31
CA LEU A 594 23.86 6.63 -16.33
C LEU A 594 22.72 5.66 -16.60
N LYS A 595 21.93 5.39 -15.57
CA LYS A 595 20.71 4.58 -15.62
C LYS A 595 19.48 5.48 -15.52
N LEU A 596 18.48 5.22 -16.34
CA LEU A 596 17.17 5.88 -16.30
C LEU A 596 16.10 4.83 -16.15
N THR A 597 15.20 5.01 -15.18
CA THR A 597 13.99 4.23 -15.01
C THR A 597 12.78 5.14 -15.16
N LEU A 598 11.82 4.77 -15.99
CA LEU A 598 10.58 5.50 -16.23
C LEU A 598 9.40 4.58 -15.97
N GLY A 599 8.39 5.08 -15.27
CA GLY A 599 7.11 4.44 -15.07
C GLY A 599 5.97 5.36 -15.51
N TYR A 600 5.00 4.83 -16.23
CA TYR A 600 3.80 5.55 -16.62
C TYR A 600 2.58 4.68 -16.48
N GLY A 601 1.54 5.21 -15.84
CA GLY A 601 0.23 4.61 -15.71
C GLY A 601 -0.86 5.55 -16.23
N PHE A 602 -1.79 4.98 -16.98
CA PHE A 602 -3.00 5.64 -17.45
C PHE A 602 -4.23 4.84 -17.02
N LEU A 603 -5.25 5.51 -16.53
CA LEU A 603 -6.56 4.95 -16.18
C LEU A 603 -7.67 5.78 -16.82
N ASP A 604 -8.66 5.08 -17.39
CA ASP A 604 -9.95 5.62 -17.83
C ASP A 604 -11.03 4.82 -17.11
N THR A 605 -11.72 5.46 -16.17
CA THR A 605 -12.70 4.82 -15.29
C THR A 605 -14.09 5.36 -15.56
N SER A 606 -15.06 4.48 -15.61
CA SER A 606 -16.48 4.85 -15.68
C SER A 606 -17.26 4.04 -14.66
N VAL A 607 -18.04 4.70 -13.83
CA VAL A 607 -18.97 4.04 -12.89
C VAL A 607 -20.33 4.01 -13.54
N ASP A 608 -20.86 2.81 -13.69
CA ASP A 608 -22.24 2.58 -14.11
C ASP A 608 -23.15 2.69 -12.87
N ASP A 609 -24.39 3.01 -13.02
CA ASP A 609 -25.44 3.26 -12.02
C ASP A 609 -25.10 2.94 -10.57
N VAL A 610 -25.07 3.96 -9.72
CA VAL A 610 -24.94 3.79 -8.26
C VAL A 610 -26.34 3.84 -7.64
N ASP A 611 -26.83 2.71 -7.24
CA ASP A 611 -28.08 2.60 -6.50
C ASP A 611 -27.82 2.85 -5.01
N ASN A 612 -28.17 4.04 -4.52
CA ASN A 612 -28.25 4.23 -3.07
C ASN A 612 -29.58 3.65 -2.56
N PRO A 613 -29.55 2.53 -1.82
CA PRO A 613 -30.79 1.87 -1.35
C PRO A 613 -31.64 2.74 -0.43
N GLN A 614 -31.06 3.81 0.16
CA GLN A 614 -31.76 4.71 1.07
C GLN A 614 -32.47 5.85 0.33
N THR A 615 -32.05 6.17 -0.89
CA THR A 615 -32.59 7.29 -1.68
C THR A 615 -32.70 6.92 -3.17
N PRO A 616 -33.51 5.92 -3.53
CA PRO A 616 -33.56 5.42 -4.91
C PRO A 616 -34.10 6.44 -5.93
N GLU A 617 -34.64 7.58 -5.47
CA GLU A 617 -35.18 8.63 -6.33
C GLU A 617 -34.24 9.84 -6.51
N ILE A 618 -33.10 9.86 -5.84
CA ILE A 618 -32.11 10.93 -5.97
C ILE A 618 -31.02 10.45 -6.90
N GLU A 619 -31.00 10.91 -8.15
CA GLU A 619 -29.83 10.80 -9.01
C GLU A 619 -28.62 11.37 -8.25
N GLN A 620 -27.75 10.49 -7.79
CA GLN A 620 -26.47 10.91 -7.25
C GLN A 620 -25.60 11.38 -8.42
N ASN A 621 -24.80 12.42 -8.21
CA ASN A 621 -23.76 12.82 -9.16
C ASN A 621 -23.01 11.55 -9.63
N PRO A 622 -22.56 11.49 -10.89
CA PRO A 622 -21.87 10.31 -11.38
C PRO A 622 -20.81 9.93 -10.36
N ALA A 623 -20.97 8.74 -9.82
CA ALA A 623 -20.00 8.23 -8.86
C ALA A 623 -18.69 7.99 -9.60
N VAL A 624 -17.61 8.27 -8.94
CA VAL A 624 -16.26 8.08 -9.44
C VAL A 624 -15.55 7.10 -8.53
N LEU A 625 -14.62 6.37 -9.10
CA LEU A 625 -13.80 5.47 -8.30
C LEU A 625 -12.78 6.31 -7.51
N PRO A 626 -12.79 6.25 -6.17
CA PRO A 626 -11.81 6.94 -5.38
C PRO A 626 -10.41 6.38 -5.61
N GLY A 627 -9.38 7.24 -5.52
CA GLY A 627 -8.00 6.81 -5.66
C GLY A 627 -7.63 6.27 -7.05
N ALA A 628 -8.30 6.75 -8.10
CA ALA A 628 -8.07 6.39 -9.50
C ALA A 628 -7.65 7.63 -10.32
N PRO A 629 -6.45 8.19 -10.12
CA PRO A 629 -5.97 9.30 -10.94
C PRO A 629 -5.81 8.88 -12.40
N ASP A 630 -6.19 9.75 -13.35
CA ASP A 630 -6.11 9.45 -14.78
C ASP A 630 -4.69 9.13 -15.23
N ASN A 631 -3.69 9.85 -14.70
CA ASN A 631 -2.30 9.63 -15.05
C ASN A 631 -1.41 9.62 -13.81
N SER A 632 -0.45 8.71 -13.82
CA SER A 632 0.67 8.67 -12.89
C SER A 632 1.98 8.50 -13.65
N PHE A 633 3.02 9.20 -13.25
CA PHE A 633 4.33 9.17 -13.89
C PHE A 633 5.43 9.16 -12.85
N THR A 634 6.43 8.32 -13.06
CA THR A 634 7.65 8.26 -12.26
C THR A 634 8.88 8.30 -13.15
N ALA A 635 9.91 8.98 -12.72
CA ALA A 635 11.21 8.99 -13.37
C ALA A 635 12.32 8.93 -12.33
N ASP A 636 13.26 8.04 -12.53
CA ASP A 636 14.40 7.85 -11.64
C ASP A 636 15.69 7.86 -12.46
N LEU A 637 16.63 8.71 -12.07
CA LEU A 637 17.90 8.90 -12.73
C LEU A 637 19.03 8.59 -11.75
N ASP A 638 19.82 7.57 -12.07
CA ASP A 638 21.06 7.22 -11.36
C ASP A 638 22.27 7.65 -12.18
N TYR A 639 23.17 8.38 -11.57
CA TYR A 639 24.44 8.75 -12.17
C TYR A 639 25.60 8.40 -11.23
N THR A 640 26.44 7.48 -11.69
CA THR A 640 27.70 7.12 -11.00
C THR A 640 28.83 7.98 -11.55
N PHE A 641 29.42 8.78 -10.67
CA PHE A 641 30.56 9.64 -11.04
C PHE A 641 31.82 8.82 -11.30
N PRO A 642 32.73 9.32 -12.16
CA PRO A 642 34.00 8.66 -12.33
C PRO A 642 34.74 8.52 -11.01
N SER A 643 35.34 7.36 -10.78
CA SER A 643 36.06 7.07 -9.53
C SER A 643 37.21 8.08 -9.28
N PHE A 644 37.28 8.61 -8.08
CA PHE A 644 38.31 9.54 -7.64
C PHE A 644 39.16 8.96 -6.50
N GLY A 645 39.07 7.65 -6.28
CA GLY A 645 39.99 6.88 -5.40
C GLY A 645 39.63 6.90 -3.91
N LEU A 646 38.53 7.57 -3.49
CA LEU A 646 38.03 7.52 -2.12
C LEU A 646 36.86 6.55 -1.96
N GLY A 647 36.17 6.24 -3.02
CA GLY A 647 34.95 5.41 -3.04
C GLY A 647 34.17 5.67 -4.32
N GLU A 648 32.95 5.19 -4.37
CA GLU A 648 32.00 5.41 -5.46
C GLU A 648 31.01 6.52 -5.06
N LEU A 649 30.94 7.59 -5.88
CA LEU A 649 29.99 8.68 -5.70
C LEU A 649 28.82 8.46 -6.67
N MET A 650 27.60 8.40 -6.15
CA MET A 650 26.38 8.22 -6.93
C MET A 650 25.39 9.35 -6.62
N LEU A 651 24.76 9.89 -7.65
CA LEU A 651 23.62 10.79 -7.55
C LEU A 651 22.38 10.05 -8.04
N ASN A 652 21.36 9.99 -7.21
CA ASN A 652 20.01 9.60 -7.58
C ASN A 652 19.08 10.81 -7.57
N VAL A 653 18.24 10.94 -8.57
CA VAL A 653 17.16 11.94 -8.64
C VAL A 653 15.87 11.22 -9.02
N ASN A 654 14.89 11.31 -8.15
CA ASN A 654 13.57 10.75 -8.35
C ASN A 654 12.54 11.87 -8.57
N TYR A 655 11.68 11.70 -9.54
CA TYR A 655 10.52 12.53 -9.83
C TYR A 655 9.27 11.67 -9.87
N SER A 656 8.22 12.07 -9.18
CA SER A 656 6.90 11.44 -9.26
C SER A 656 5.83 12.49 -9.48
N LYS A 657 4.84 12.15 -10.31
CA LYS A 657 3.67 12.98 -10.56
C LYS A 657 2.42 12.10 -10.57
N VAL A 658 1.37 12.60 -9.93
CA VAL A 658 0.04 12.03 -9.95
C VAL A 658 -0.96 13.11 -10.31
N ASP A 659 -1.92 12.81 -11.19
CA ASP A 659 -3.02 13.71 -11.51
C ASP A 659 -4.03 13.78 -10.35
N GLU A 660 -5.00 14.68 -10.44
CA GLU A 660 -6.07 14.78 -9.46
C GLU A 660 -6.79 13.44 -9.27
N ALA A 661 -7.17 13.16 -8.05
CA ALA A 661 -7.94 11.98 -7.73
C ALA A 661 -9.21 12.37 -6.98
N GLU A 662 -10.33 11.77 -7.36
CA GLU A 662 -11.58 12.02 -6.67
C GLU A 662 -11.58 11.32 -5.30
N PHE A 663 -12.27 11.98 -4.38
CA PHE A 663 -12.50 11.50 -3.04
C PHE A 663 -14.00 11.29 -2.84
N VAL A 664 -14.39 10.15 -2.28
CA VAL A 664 -15.79 9.94 -1.88
C VAL A 664 -16.06 10.80 -0.65
N SER A 665 -16.68 11.94 -0.87
CA SER A 665 -17.29 12.70 0.21
C SER A 665 -18.57 11.97 0.66
N PHE A 666 -18.76 11.83 1.95
CA PHE A 666 -20.03 11.37 2.52
C PHE A 666 -21.19 12.35 2.29
N VAL A 667 -20.91 13.51 1.77
CA VAL A 667 -21.84 14.58 1.47
C VAL A 667 -21.67 15.02 0.03
N GLN A 668 -22.72 15.38 -0.63
CA GLN A 668 -22.94 15.70 -2.04
C GLN A 668 -22.01 16.73 -2.72
N ARG A 669 -20.92 17.16 -2.10
CA ARG A 669 -19.85 17.91 -2.77
C ARG A 669 -18.80 16.91 -3.26
N GLY A 670 -18.59 16.81 -4.54
CA GLY A 670 -17.38 16.18 -5.05
C GLY A 670 -16.17 16.97 -4.55
N PHE A 671 -15.24 16.34 -3.83
CA PHE A 671 -13.97 16.93 -3.50
C PHE A 671 -12.87 16.15 -4.20
N ASN A 672 -12.14 16.87 -5.05
CA ASN A 672 -10.99 16.31 -5.75
C ASN A 672 -9.74 16.69 -4.96
N ILE A 673 -8.92 15.69 -4.69
CA ILE A 673 -7.56 15.95 -4.23
C ILE A 673 -6.76 16.40 -5.44
N PRO A 674 -6.22 17.64 -5.42
CA PRO A 674 -5.43 18.14 -6.53
C PRO A 674 -4.24 17.24 -6.86
N GLY A 675 -3.91 17.11 -8.14
CA GLY A 675 -2.68 16.45 -8.56
C GLY A 675 -1.45 17.22 -8.09
N TYR A 676 -0.36 16.50 -7.88
CA TYR A 676 0.91 17.07 -7.39
C TYR A 676 2.12 16.36 -8.02
N ASP A 677 3.28 16.98 -7.89
CA ASP A 677 4.54 16.38 -8.27
C ASP A 677 5.63 16.58 -7.21
N LEU A 678 6.43 15.56 -7.00
CA LEU A 678 7.48 15.55 -6.00
C LEU A 678 8.85 15.30 -6.64
N TRP A 679 9.86 16.02 -6.14
CA TRP A 679 11.25 15.83 -6.49
C TRP A 679 12.03 15.38 -5.26
N ASN A 680 12.72 14.26 -5.37
CA ASN A 680 13.61 13.74 -4.34
C ASN A 680 15.02 13.58 -4.93
N ALA A 681 16.03 13.70 -4.09
CA ALA A 681 17.40 13.42 -4.52
C ALA A 681 18.24 12.83 -3.39
N ARG A 682 19.22 12.00 -3.77
CA ARG A 682 20.18 11.38 -2.87
C ARG A 682 21.57 11.40 -3.50
N LEU A 683 22.56 11.92 -2.77
CA LEU A 683 23.96 11.88 -3.14
C LEU A 683 24.70 10.97 -2.16
N SER A 684 25.15 9.81 -2.64
CA SER A 684 25.79 8.76 -1.83
C SER A 684 27.26 8.61 -2.18
N LEU A 685 28.11 8.53 -1.18
CA LEU A 685 29.51 8.13 -1.31
C LEU A 685 29.66 6.76 -0.62
N GLY A 686 29.73 5.71 -1.42
CA GLY A 686 29.84 4.32 -1.01
C GLY A 686 31.24 3.76 -1.12
N GLU A 687 31.38 2.47 -0.82
CA GLU A 687 32.62 1.68 -0.91
C GLU A 687 33.81 2.25 -0.12
N LEU A 688 33.54 3.01 0.96
CA LEU A 688 34.54 3.54 1.83
C LEU A 688 35.16 2.42 2.69
N SER A 689 36.41 2.03 2.42
CA SER A 689 37.05 1.01 3.24
C SER A 689 37.23 1.49 4.69
N MET A 690 36.59 0.79 5.64
CA MET A 690 36.61 1.12 7.06
C MET A 690 36.92 -0.13 7.90
N GLY A 691 38.16 -0.31 8.30
CA GLY A 691 38.58 -1.50 9.04
C GLY A 691 38.51 -2.76 8.18
N HIS A 692 37.64 -3.69 8.54
CA HIS A 692 37.40 -4.94 7.81
C HIS A 692 36.11 -4.91 6.97
N GLY A 693 35.38 -3.82 6.99
CA GLY A 693 34.14 -3.66 6.25
C GLY A 693 34.13 -2.42 5.37
N THR A 694 32.97 -2.12 4.82
CA THR A 694 32.71 -0.97 3.97
C THR A 694 31.72 -0.01 4.64
N ALA A 695 31.92 1.28 4.44
CA ALA A 695 31.00 2.30 4.90
C ALA A 695 30.44 3.11 3.73
N SER A 696 29.28 3.73 3.93
CA SER A 696 28.72 4.72 3.03
C SER A 696 28.19 5.92 3.80
N ILE A 697 28.20 7.08 3.14
CA ILE A 697 27.60 8.32 3.63
C ILE A 697 26.69 8.83 2.52
N ALA A 698 25.48 9.26 2.87
CA ALA A 698 24.58 9.86 1.90
C ALA A 698 23.94 11.15 2.45
N LEU A 699 23.76 12.11 1.56
CA LEU A 699 22.88 13.27 1.76
C LEU A 699 21.61 13.04 0.96
N TRP A 700 20.46 13.26 1.58
CA TRP A 700 19.19 13.11 0.88
C TRP A 700 18.28 14.30 1.15
N GLY A 701 17.33 14.51 0.23
CA GLY A 701 16.24 15.45 0.40
C GLY A 701 14.98 14.91 -0.28
N LYS A 702 13.85 15.00 0.42
CA LYS A 702 12.52 14.65 -0.06
C LYS A 702 11.72 15.94 -0.27
N ASN A 703 10.78 15.94 -1.23
CA ASN A 703 9.98 17.08 -1.63
C ASN A 703 10.81 18.37 -1.81
N LEU A 704 11.85 18.31 -2.64
CA LEU A 704 12.80 19.42 -2.84
C LEU A 704 12.15 20.69 -3.39
N GLY A 705 11.01 20.54 -4.09
CA GLY A 705 10.17 21.64 -4.57
C GLY A 705 9.42 22.39 -3.48
N ASP A 706 9.32 21.81 -2.27
CA ASP A 706 8.44 22.25 -1.19
C ASP A 706 6.97 22.32 -1.63
N GLU A 707 6.55 21.35 -2.44
CA GLU A 707 5.20 21.24 -2.95
C GLU A 707 4.20 21.06 -1.80
N GLU A 708 3.12 21.82 -1.81
CA GLU A 708 2.00 21.69 -0.89
C GLU A 708 0.95 20.78 -1.49
N TYR A 709 0.80 19.58 -0.96
CA TYR A 709 -0.14 18.60 -1.46
C TYR A 709 -1.00 18.02 -0.35
N LEU A 710 -2.20 17.57 -0.71
CA LEU A 710 -3.15 17.00 0.22
C LEU A 710 -3.00 15.48 0.29
N LEU A 711 -2.99 14.94 1.51
CA LEU A 711 -2.96 13.50 1.74
C LEU A 711 -4.35 12.88 1.68
N ASP A 712 -5.40 13.64 2.02
CA ASP A 712 -6.77 13.18 2.14
C ASP A 712 -7.74 14.37 2.18
N GLY A 713 -9.04 14.10 2.34
CA GLY A 713 -10.05 15.11 2.61
C GLY A 713 -11.26 14.49 3.30
N ILE A 714 -11.85 15.21 4.25
CA ILE A 714 -13.05 14.75 4.96
C ILE A 714 -14.07 15.85 5.03
N GLU A 715 -15.31 15.54 4.66
CA GLU A 715 -16.49 16.32 4.92
C GLU A 715 -17.55 15.39 5.55
N SER A 716 -17.61 15.36 6.88
CA SER A 716 -18.46 14.39 7.58
C SER A 716 -19.95 14.73 7.53
N PHE A 717 -20.31 16.02 7.41
CA PHE A 717 -21.70 16.48 7.49
C PHE A 717 -21.92 17.72 6.61
N PRO A 718 -23.15 17.98 6.13
CA PRO A 718 -23.45 19.21 5.38
C PRO A 718 -23.16 20.52 6.15
N TRP A 719 -23.08 20.43 7.47
CA TRP A 719 -22.76 21.53 8.38
C TRP A 719 -21.32 21.47 8.93
N SER A 720 -20.55 20.43 8.58
CA SER A 720 -19.11 20.39 8.88
C SER A 720 -18.30 21.13 7.81
N PRO A 721 -17.13 21.67 8.16
CA PRO A 721 -16.19 22.18 7.17
C PRO A 721 -15.58 21.03 6.38
N LEU A 722 -15.10 21.32 5.18
CA LEU A 722 -14.15 20.46 4.49
C LEU A 722 -12.81 20.59 5.20
N VAL A 723 -12.28 19.49 5.68
CA VAL A 723 -10.97 19.43 6.33
C VAL A 723 -10.05 18.46 5.60
N ALA A 724 -8.78 18.81 5.49
CA ALA A 724 -7.78 17.96 4.84
C ALA A 724 -6.41 18.10 5.50
N PRO A 725 -5.63 17.00 5.56
CA PRO A 725 -4.26 17.06 5.99
C PRO A 725 -3.33 17.32 4.80
N PHE A 726 -2.35 18.20 5.02
CA PHE A 726 -1.28 18.42 4.07
C PHE A 726 -0.15 17.41 4.28
N GLY A 727 0.47 17.00 3.18
CA GLY A 727 1.71 16.27 3.18
C GLY A 727 2.87 17.10 3.76
N GLU A 728 3.90 16.39 4.14
CA GLU A 728 5.10 17.02 4.67
C GLU A 728 5.79 17.88 3.62
N GLY A 729 6.29 19.03 4.02
CA GLY A 729 7.11 19.91 3.18
C GLY A 729 8.47 19.31 2.88
N ARG A 730 9.36 20.15 2.35
CA ARG A 730 10.74 19.74 2.06
C ARG A 730 11.46 19.29 3.32
N THR A 731 12.05 18.09 3.24
CA THR A 731 12.93 17.53 4.29
C THR A 731 14.28 17.16 3.73
N TRP A 732 15.29 17.10 4.61
CA TRP A 732 16.63 16.67 4.26
C TRP A 732 17.30 15.94 5.43
N GLY A 733 18.31 15.15 5.10
CA GLY A 733 19.05 14.43 6.12
C GLY A 733 20.35 13.83 5.60
N VAL A 734 21.03 13.14 6.51
CA VAL A 734 22.29 12.44 6.26
C VAL A 734 22.18 11.03 6.81
N ASP A 735 22.71 10.07 6.05
CA ASP A 735 22.84 8.69 6.46
C ASP A 735 24.32 8.30 6.54
N PHE A 736 24.62 7.45 7.51
CA PHE A 736 25.87 6.71 7.61
C PHE A 736 25.55 5.23 7.74
N ASN A 737 26.07 4.40 6.84
CA ASN A 737 25.92 2.94 6.91
C ASN A 737 27.31 2.29 6.97
N TYR A 738 27.36 1.14 7.65
CA TYR A 738 28.53 0.29 7.74
C TYR A 738 28.13 -1.17 7.58
N GLU A 739 28.87 -1.90 6.77
CA GLU A 739 28.67 -3.32 6.51
C GLU A 739 30.00 -4.08 6.66
N TYR A 740 29.91 -5.26 7.33
CA TYR A 740 31.05 -6.15 7.55
C TYR A 740 30.66 -7.59 7.22
#